data_ddd459162244cdb27c58c21774e8025c
#
_entry.id   ddd459162244cdb27c58c21774e8025c
#
_cell.length_a   1.000
_cell.length_b   1.000
_cell.length_c   1.000
_cell.angle_alpha   90.00
_cell.angle_beta   90.00
_cell.angle_gamma   90.00
#
_symmetry.space_group_name_H-M   'P 1'
#
loop_
_entity.id
_entity.type
_entity.pdbx_description
1 polymer ?
#
loop_
_entity_poly.entity_id
_entity_poly.type
_entity_poly.pdbx_seq_one_letter_code
_entity_poly.pdbx_strand_id
1 'polypeptide(L)'
;MEKNLVIVESPAKAKTIEKFLGKDYKVMSSYGHIRDLKKKEISIDNDTLEPEYEIPEEKKKLVSELKTQANNAEKVWLASDEDREGEAISWHLCEVLGLDEAKTSRIVFHEITKPAILEAIQHPRHLDMNLVNAQQARRVLDRLVGFKLSPVLWRKVKPSLSAGRVQSVAVRLIVEREREVQAFNSESYYSVNGIFAVTNADGSQSEVKAVLSQRMKTEDEARQFLELCKDAVFTVESVSKKPMKRTPAPPFTTSTLQQEAARKLGYTVSQTMMIAQHLYENGQITYMRTDSVNLSGLCINASKDEITTLYGEEYSKVRQYHTSSKGAQEAHEAIRPTNMNMKSIEGTLQERRLYELIWKRTIASQMADAEIEKTTVNITVETNQSPLDSQFVAQGEVVKFDGFIKVYHESNDDEDNNQDTFIAMLPPLNEGQELTRREISATERYSQGPQRYTEASLVHKLEELGIGRPSTYAPTISTIQQREYVVKGDKKGEERKYNVLILKGKLITDKFRVEMSGSDKGKLLPTDIGIVVNDFLMENFPSIMDYNFTAKVEQDFDQIADGKEQWKKMMRDFYKEFEPVVEKTINARSEHKAGERELGKDPRTKKPVFVKIGRFGPVVQIGTADDKDKPQFAHLPKEMSMETITLEQALELFKLPRMLGEYEGEPVTIGSGRFGPYVYHAGKYTSLPKDANPLAFTIVDAVKLIDEKRQAEVQKHIKTFEEDPKLEIMNGRYGPYIVYDGKNYRMPKSMHDRAKQLTYDECMKVINK
;
A
#
# COMPACT_ATOMS: atom_id res chain seq x y z
N MET A 1 -14.75 -43.81 20.44
CA MET A 1 -15.38 -42.46 20.38
C MET A 1 -14.31 -41.46 20.67
N GLU A 2 -14.25 -40.45 19.83
CA GLU A 2 -13.33 -39.34 20.06
C GLU A 2 -13.84 -38.54 21.26
N LYS A 3 -13.00 -38.46 22.32
CA LYS A 3 -13.45 -37.87 23.61
C LYS A 3 -13.48 -36.36 23.57
N ASN A 4 -12.65 -35.75 22.71
CA ASN A 4 -12.46 -34.32 22.65
C ASN A 4 -12.73 -33.78 21.24
N LEU A 5 -13.50 -32.68 21.16
CA LEU A 5 -13.67 -31.90 19.94
C LEU A 5 -12.90 -30.57 20.09
N VAL A 6 -11.99 -30.29 19.17
CA VAL A 6 -11.28 -28.98 19.08
C VAL A 6 -11.86 -28.21 17.89
N ILE A 7 -12.33 -26.99 18.10
CA ILE A 7 -12.85 -26.13 17.03
C ILE A 7 -11.91 -24.96 16.83
N VAL A 8 -11.42 -24.81 15.59
CA VAL A 8 -10.55 -23.72 15.12
C VAL A 8 -11.22 -22.94 13.99
N GLU A 9 -10.70 -21.79 13.61
CA GLU A 9 -11.30 -20.96 12.56
C GLU A 9 -10.91 -21.36 11.13
N SER A 10 -9.80 -22.06 10.91
CA SER A 10 -9.35 -22.41 9.54
C SER A 10 -9.06 -23.91 9.36
N PRO A 11 -9.30 -24.46 8.15
CA PRO A 11 -9.00 -25.87 7.86
C PRO A 11 -7.50 -26.20 7.90
N ALA A 12 -6.63 -25.24 7.54
CA ALA A 12 -5.19 -25.43 7.56
C ALA A 12 -4.70 -25.57 9.01
N LYS A 13 -5.19 -24.72 9.90
CA LYS A 13 -4.94 -24.77 11.34
C LYS A 13 -5.45 -26.10 11.95
N ALA A 14 -6.65 -26.53 11.56
CA ALA A 14 -7.20 -27.82 12.01
C ALA A 14 -6.27 -28.97 11.66
N LYS A 15 -5.82 -29.04 10.42
CA LYS A 15 -4.89 -30.08 9.94
C LYS A 15 -3.54 -30.09 10.67
N THR A 16 -3.03 -28.91 11.01
CA THR A 16 -1.75 -28.78 11.71
C THR A 16 -1.89 -29.23 13.17
N ILE A 17 -2.94 -28.78 13.87
CA ILE A 17 -3.16 -29.08 15.30
C ILE A 17 -3.52 -30.56 15.50
N GLU A 18 -4.34 -31.15 14.62
CA GLU A 18 -4.71 -32.56 14.70
C GLU A 18 -3.52 -33.52 14.75
N LYS A 19 -2.44 -33.20 14.00
CA LYS A 19 -1.20 -33.98 14.01
C LYS A 19 -0.49 -33.97 15.36
N PHE A 20 -0.72 -32.95 16.19
CA PHE A 20 -0.07 -32.79 17.50
C PHE A 20 -0.83 -33.47 18.63
N LEU A 21 -2.17 -33.55 18.53
CA LEU A 21 -3.04 -33.95 19.64
C LEU A 21 -3.30 -35.48 19.73
N GLY A 22 -3.18 -36.18 18.62
CA GLY A 22 -3.39 -37.64 18.60
C GLY A 22 -4.87 -38.06 18.52
N LYS A 23 -5.13 -39.40 18.67
CA LYS A 23 -6.39 -40.04 18.30
C LYS A 23 -7.60 -39.76 19.23
N ASP A 24 -7.36 -39.21 20.42
CA ASP A 24 -8.42 -38.86 21.38
C ASP A 24 -9.07 -37.49 21.04
N TYR A 25 -8.52 -36.76 20.06
CA TYR A 25 -8.99 -35.44 19.66
C TYR A 25 -9.41 -35.42 18.18
N LYS A 26 -10.58 -34.86 17.95
CA LYS A 26 -11.06 -34.49 16.62
C LYS A 26 -10.94 -33.00 16.47
N VAL A 27 -10.28 -32.53 15.39
CA VAL A 27 -10.14 -31.12 15.11
C VAL A 27 -10.99 -30.71 13.91
N MET A 28 -11.86 -29.71 14.10
CA MET A 28 -12.75 -29.22 13.06
C MET A 28 -12.59 -27.72 12.88
N SER A 29 -12.90 -27.23 11.69
CA SER A 29 -12.89 -25.80 11.39
C SER A 29 -14.30 -25.22 11.33
N SER A 30 -14.47 -24.01 11.89
CA SER A 30 -15.67 -23.17 11.71
C SER A 30 -15.66 -22.39 10.40
N TYR A 31 -14.51 -22.36 9.68
CA TYR A 31 -14.31 -21.51 8.50
C TYR A 31 -14.60 -20.02 8.80
N GLY A 32 -14.07 -19.52 9.92
CA GLY A 32 -14.30 -18.17 10.44
C GLY A 32 -15.61 -18.05 11.21
N HIS A 33 -16.24 -16.88 11.17
CA HIS A 33 -17.52 -16.64 11.87
C HIS A 33 -18.64 -17.54 11.33
N ILE A 34 -19.43 -18.12 12.24
CA ILE A 34 -20.59 -18.97 11.91
C ILE A 34 -21.91 -18.21 11.93
N ARG A 35 -21.95 -17.03 12.52
CA ARG A 35 -23.08 -16.07 12.46
C ARG A 35 -22.54 -14.65 12.25
N ASP A 36 -23.36 -13.80 11.66
CA ASP A 36 -23.03 -12.38 11.43
C ASP A 36 -24.31 -11.54 11.41
N LEU A 37 -24.16 -10.22 11.39
CA LEU A 37 -25.26 -9.28 11.17
C LEU A 37 -25.85 -9.50 9.76
N LYS A 38 -27.15 -9.33 9.59
CA LYS A 38 -27.82 -9.46 8.28
C LYS A 38 -27.18 -8.56 7.23
N LYS A 39 -26.96 -9.08 6.01
CA LYS A 39 -26.21 -8.35 4.97
C LYS A 39 -26.89 -7.07 4.46
N LYS A 40 -28.24 -7.07 4.41
CA LYS A 40 -29.03 -5.98 3.78
C LYS A 40 -29.71 -5.04 4.76
N GLU A 41 -29.66 -5.34 6.03
CA GLU A 41 -30.32 -4.59 7.10
C GLU A 41 -29.29 -4.05 8.08
N ILE A 42 -29.65 -3.04 8.87
CA ILE A 42 -28.76 -2.52 9.90
C ILE A 42 -28.48 -3.58 10.97
N SER A 43 -29.47 -4.42 11.25
CA SER A 43 -29.41 -5.52 12.24
C SER A 43 -28.94 -5.10 13.62
N ILE A 44 -29.34 -3.91 14.02
CA ILE A 44 -29.06 -3.34 15.34
C ILE A 44 -30.38 -2.72 15.81
N ASP A 45 -30.84 -3.11 16.99
CA ASP A 45 -32.01 -2.52 17.62
C ASP A 45 -31.75 -1.04 17.92
N ASN A 46 -32.67 -0.17 17.51
CA ASN A 46 -32.45 1.29 17.60
C ASN A 46 -32.48 1.82 19.05
N ASP A 47 -33.20 1.14 19.97
CA ASP A 47 -33.39 1.57 21.34
C ASP A 47 -32.31 1.01 22.27
N THR A 48 -32.01 -0.26 22.11
CA THR A 48 -31.06 -1.00 22.96
C THR A 48 -29.63 -1.00 22.41
N LEU A 49 -29.46 -0.74 21.12
CA LEU A 49 -28.22 -0.90 20.33
C LEU A 49 -27.65 -2.34 20.35
N GLU A 50 -28.51 -3.32 20.64
CA GLU A 50 -28.12 -4.72 20.59
C GLU A 50 -28.03 -5.22 19.15
N PRO A 51 -26.97 -5.98 18.80
CA PRO A 51 -26.86 -6.57 17.49
C PRO A 51 -27.75 -7.80 17.31
N GLU A 52 -28.44 -7.87 16.17
CA GLU A 52 -29.21 -9.05 15.78
C GLU A 52 -28.38 -9.90 14.83
N TYR A 53 -27.96 -11.08 15.32
CA TYR A 53 -27.16 -12.02 14.54
C TYR A 53 -28.02 -13.06 13.83
N GLU A 54 -27.61 -13.45 12.62
CA GLU A 54 -28.17 -14.58 11.89
C GLU A 54 -27.08 -15.57 11.47
N ILE A 55 -27.45 -16.82 11.25
CA ILE A 55 -26.59 -17.84 10.67
C ILE A 55 -26.76 -17.75 9.14
N PRO A 56 -25.73 -17.38 8.39
CA PRO A 56 -25.77 -17.33 6.92
C PRO A 56 -26.19 -18.70 6.34
N GLU A 57 -26.95 -18.69 5.25
CA GLU A 57 -27.48 -19.92 4.64
C GLU A 57 -26.37 -20.93 4.31
N GLU A 58 -25.27 -20.43 3.79
CA GLU A 58 -24.06 -21.21 3.46
C GLU A 58 -23.40 -21.88 4.66
N LYS A 59 -23.69 -21.42 5.89
CA LYS A 59 -23.13 -21.96 7.15
C LYS A 59 -24.01 -22.94 7.85
N LYS A 60 -25.30 -23.03 7.51
CA LYS A 60 -26.29 -23.90 8.24
C LYS A 60 -25.87 -25.36 8.27
N LYS A 61 -25.36 -25.90 7.16
CA LYS A 61 -24.88 -27.29 7.10
C LYS A 61 -23.69 -27.53 8.04
N LEU A 62 -22.71 -26.62 8.00
CA LEU A 62 -21.55 -26.69 8.87
C LEU A 62 -21.92 -26.60 10.36
N VAL A 63 -22.83 -25.68 10.70
CA VAL A 63 -23.36 -25.55 12.09
C VAL A 63 -24.03 -26.82 12.56
N SER A 64 -24.85 -27.46 11.70
CA SER A 64 -25.48 -28.73 12.03
C SER A 64 -24.46 -29.85 12.28
N GLU A 65 -23.41 -29.91 11.47
CA GLU A 65 -22.32 -30.87 11.63
C GLU A 65 -21.52 -30.62 12.91
N LEU A 66 -21.12 -29.38 13.17
CA LEU A 66 -20.42 -28.99 14.41
C LEU A 66 -21.26 -29.31 15.64
N LYS A 67 -22.55 -29.03 15.61
CA LYS A 67 -23.49 -29.32 16.71
C LYS A 67 -23.59 -30.82 17.00
N THR A 68 -23.66 -31.64 15.96
CA THR A 68 -23.69 -33.10 16.09
C THR A 68 -22.39 -33.61 16.74
N GLN A 69 -21.24 -33.11 16.31
CA GLN A 69 -19.96 -33.54 16.88
C GLN A 69 -19.76 -33.02 18.31
N ALA A 70 -20.18 -31.77 18.60
CA ALA A 70 -20.12 -31.21 19.96
C ALA A 70 -21.00 -32.03 20.96
N ASN A 71 -22.18 -32.46 20.54
CA ASN A 71 -23.06 -33.29 21.37
C ASN A 71 -22.47 -34.69 21.64
N ASN A 72 -21.67 -35.22 20.73
CA ASN A 72 -21.04 -36.54 20.85
C ASN A 72 -19.70 -36.49 21.63
N ALA A 73 -19.13 -35.34 21.84
CA ALA A 73 -17.86 -35.14 22.54
C ALA A 73 -18.07 -35.06 24.06
N GLU A 74 -17.15 -35.61 24.82
CA GLU A 74 -17.10 -35.44 26.28
C GLU A 74 -16.66 -34.00 26.65
N LYS A 75 -15.77 -33.40 25.87
CA LYS A 75 -15.28 -32.05 26.08
C LYS A 75 -15.09 -31.32 24.74
N VAL A 76 -15.41 -30.02 24.72
CA VAL A 76 -15.23 -29.13 23.57
C VAL A 76 -14.17 -28.11 23.89
N TRP A 77 -13.21 -27.94 22.98
CA TRP A 77 -12.11 -27.00 23.08
C TRP A 77 -12.26 -25.95 22.00
N LEU A 78 -12.32 -24.67 22.38
CA LEU A 78 -12.37 -23.55 21.47
C LEU A 78 -10.95 -23.00 21.31
N ALA A 79 -10.40 -23.13 20.12
CA ALA A 79 -8.99 -22.89 19.81
C ALA A 79 -8.81 -21.89 18.65
N SER A 80 -9.69 -20.89 18.59
CA SER A 80 -9.54 -19.74 17.67
C SER A 80 -8.37 -18.84 18.08
N ASP A 81 -7.98 -17.94 17.19
CA ASP A 81 -6.86 -17.00 17.41
C ASP A 81 -7.05 -16.20 18.71
N GLU A 82 -5.96 -15.65 19.21
CA GLU A 82 -5.91 -14.96 20.49
C GLU A 82 -6.36 -13.49 20.43
N ASP A 83 -6.80 -13.02 19.29
CA ASP A 83 -7.31 -11.67 19.13
C ASP A 83 -8.83 -11.57 19.44
N ARG A 84 -9.36 -10.33 19.41
CA ARG A 84 -10.78 -10.05 19.64
C ARG A 84 -11.70 -10.77 18.67
N GLU A 85 -11.27 -10.96 17.42
CA GLU A 85 -12.04 -11.66 16.39
C GLU A 85 -12.13 -13.16 16.73
N GLY A 86 -11.03 -13.79 17.14
CA GLY A 86 -11.01 -15.18 17.58
C GLY A 86 -11.85 -15.40 18.83
N GLU A 87 -11.82 -14.48 19.79
CA GLU A 87 -12.66 -14.56 20.99
C GLU A 87 -14.15 -14.46 20.65
N ALA A 88 -14.53 -13.56 19.72
CA ALA A 88 -15.90 -13.44 19.23
C ALA A 88 -16.34 -14.68 18.45
N ILE A 89 -15.46 -15.30 17.65
CA ILE A 89 -15.76 -16.58 16.97
C ILE A 89 -16.07 -17.67 18.02
N SER A 90 -15.26 -17.79 19.06
CA SER A 90 -15.47 -18.74 20.15
C SER A 90 -16.78 -18.49 20.88
N TRP A 91 -17.11 -17.23 21.17
CA TRP A 91 -18.39 -16.86 21.77
C TRP A 91 -19.58 -17.20 20.86
N HIS A 92 -19.49 -16.90 19.57
CA HIS A 92 -20.52 -17.26 18.60
C HIS A 92 -20.74 -18.78 18.51
N LEU A 93 -19.66 -19.57 18.63
CA LEU A 93 -19.76 -21.04 18.68
C LEU A 93 -20.50 -21.49 19.93
N CYS A 94 -20.20 -20.95 21.11
CA CYS A 94 -20.93 -21.28 22.33
C CYS A 94 -22.42 -21.04 22.19
N GLU A 95 -22.80 -19.85 21.72
CA GLU A 95 -24.19 -19.44 21.56
C GLU A 95 -24.96 -20.32 20.55
N VAL A 96 -24.39 -20.51 19.35
CA VAL A 96 -25.06 -21.20 18.24
C VAL A 96 -25.15 -22.70 18.46
N LEU A 97 -24.10 -23.30 19.00
CA LEU A 97 -24.08 -24.75 19.26
C LEU A 97 -24.77 -25.12 20.59
N GLY A 98 -25.04 -24.15 21.47
CA GLY A 98 -25.58 -24.34 22.79
C GLY A 98 -24.65 -25.15 23.69
N LEU A 99 -23.35 -24.74 23.70
CA LEU A 99 -22.33 -25.48 24.45
C LEU A 99 -22.51 -25.34 25.97
N ASP A 100 -22.37 -26.44 26.67
CA ASP A 100 -22.33 -26.45 28.12
C ASP A 100 -21.01 -25.88 28.63
N GLU A 101 -21.06 -24.83 29.46
CA GLU A 101 -19.89 -24.16 30.00
C GLU A 101 -19.01 -25.14 30.82
N ALA A 102 -19.60 -26.12 31.51
CA ALA A 102 -18.86 -27.12 32.29
C ALA A 102 -18.04 -28.07 31.40
N LYS A 103 -18.43 -28.25 30.15
CA LYS A 103 -17.77 -29.11 29.17
C LYS A 103 -16.95 -28.36 28.12
N THR A 104 -16.96 -27.04 28.16
CA THR A 104 -16.31 -26.20 27.17
C THR A 104 -15.14 -25.50 27.79
N SER A 105 -14.02 -25.48 27.09
CA SER A 105 -12.81 -24.74 27.48
C SER A 105 -12.27 -23.94 26.34
N ARG A 106 -11.76 -22.73 26.63
CA ARG A 106 -11.03 -21.87 25.71
C ARG A 106 -9.54 -22.12 25.88
N ILE A 107 -8.82 -22.34 24.78
CA ILE A 107 -7.35 -22.38 24.75
C ILE A 107 -6.82 -21.33 23.81
N VAL A 108 -5.72 -20.72 24.19
CA VAL A 108 -5.04 -19.68 23.42
C VAL A 108 -3.56 -20.02 23.29
N PHE A 109 -2.96 -19.63 22.17
CA PHE A 109 -1.55 -19.88 21.88
C PHE A 109 -1.07 -18.86 20.84
N HIS A 110 0.17 -18.40 21.00
CA HIS A 110 0.82 -17.43 20.11
C HIS A 110 1.46 -18.08 18.86
N GLU A 111 1.65 -19.41 18.90
CA GLU A 111 2.27 -20.18 17.83
C GLU A 111 1.64 -21.58 17.73
N ILE A 112 1.61 -22.12 16.53
CA ILE A 112 1.07 -23.46 16.28
C ILE A 112 2.21 -24.46 16.25
N THR A 113 2.78 -24.72 17.44
CA THR A 113 3.79 -25.75 17.67
C THR A 113 3.25 -26.81 18.62
N LYS A 114 3.82 -28.03 18.56
CA LYS A 114 3.36 -29.11 19.45
C LYS A 114 3.51 -28.75 20.93
N PRO A 115 4.61 -28.19 21.42
CA PRO A 115 4.74 -27.78 22.82
C PRO A 115 3.69 -26.74 23.23
N ALA A 116 3.51 -25.68 22.42
CA ALA A 116 2.55 -24.60 22.72
C ALA A 116 1.11 -25.10 22.77
N ILE A 117 0.71 -25.99 21.85
CA ILE A 117 -0.64 -26.57 21.83
C ILE A 117 -0.87 -27.49 23.06
N LEU A 118 0.11 -28.32 23.41
CA LEU A 118 -0.01 -29.20 24.59
C LEU A 118 -0.07 -28.40 25.89
N GLU A 119 0.71 -27.34 26.00
CA GLU A 119 0.69 -26.42 27.14
C GLU A 119 -0.66 -25.69 27.23
N ALA A 120 -1.20 -25.19 26.12
CA ALA A 120 -2.51 -24.54 26.08
C ALA A 120 -3.64 -25.45 26.56
N ILE A 121 -3.60 -26.74 26.24
CA ILE A 121 -4.58 -27.73 26.72
C ILE A 121 -4.47 -27.94 28.22
N GLN A 122 -3.28 -27.84 28.79
CA GLN A 122 -3.07 -27.99 30.25
C GLN A 122 -3.52 -26.73 31.01
N HIS A 123 -3.56 -25.57 30.36
CA HIS A 123 -3.91 -24.28 30.96
C HIS A 123 -5.10 -23.61 30.25
N PRO A 124 -6.28 -24.27 30.23
CA PRO A 124 -7.47 -23.70 29.63
C PRO A 124 -8.01 -22.52 30.45
N ARG A 125 -8.74 -21.63 29.80
CA ARG A 125 -9.45 -20.53 30.42
C ARG A 125 -10.94 -20.50 30.03
N HIS A 126 -11.68 -19.60 30.62
CA HIS A 126 -13.01 -19.20 30.13
C HIS A 126 -12.93 -18.21 29.00
N LEU A 127 -14.05 -17.96 28.32
CA LEU A 127 -14.17 -16.88 27.36
C LEU A 127 -13.93 -15.51 28.05
N ASP A 128 -13.17 -14.67 27.42
CA ASP A 128 -13.00 -13.29 27.85
C ASP A 128 -14.09 -12.40 27.24
N MET A 129 -15.13 -12.14 28.05
CA MET A 129 -16.27 -11.34 27.61
C MET A 129 -15.90 -9.87 27.36
N ASN A 130 -14.80 -9.36 27.88
CA ASN A 130 -14.34 -8.01 27.59
C ASN A 130 -13.81 -7.94 26.16
N LEU A 131 -13.03 -8.92 25.71
CA LEU A 131 -12.60 -9.03 24.31
C LEU A 131 -13.78 -9.19 23.35
N VAL A 132 -14.77 -10.03 23.72
CA VAL A 132 -16.02 -10.18 22.97
C VAL A 132 -16.75 -8.84 22.85
N ASN A 133 -16.90 -8.13 23.96
CA ASN A 133 -17.57 -6.83 23.99
C ASN A 133 -16.84 -5.76 23.17
N ALA A 134 -15.51 -5.78 23.17
CA ALA A 134 -14.69 -4.87 22.35
C ALA A 134 -14.89 -5.15 20.84
N GLN A 135 -14.97 -6.41 20.45
CA GLN A 135 -15.27 -6.79 19.07
C GLN A 135 -16.69 -6.40 18.67
N GLN A 136 -17.68 -6.65 19.55
CA GLN A 136 -19.07 -6.24 19.34
C GLN A 136 -19.19 -4.71 19.19
N ALA A 137 -18.57 -3.95 20.08
CA ALA A 137 -18.55 -2.49 20.00
C ALA A 137 -18.05 -2.00 18.66
N ARG A 138 -16.92 -2.53 18.19
CA ARG A 138 -16.38 -2.23 16.86
C ARG A 138 -17.37 -2.62 15.76
N ARG A 139 -17.91 -3.83 15.80
CA ARG A 139 -18.83 -4.34 14.77
C ARG A 139 -20.09 -3.50 14.67
N VAL A 140 -20.68 -3.14 15.81
CA VAL A 140 -21.89 -2.31 15.92
C VAL A 140 -21.61 -0.89 15.43
N LEU A 141 -20.53 -0.25 15.91
CA LEU A 141 -20.20 1.12 15.51
C LEU A 141 -19.92 1.22 14.01
N ASP A 142 -19.08 0.35 13.45
CA ASP A 142 -18.75 0.37 12.01
C ASP A 142 -20.00 0.06 11.15
N ARG A 143 -20.93 -0.78 11.67
CA ARG A 143 -22.23 -1.03 11.02
C ARG A 143 -23.12 0.21 11.05
N LEU A 144 -23.26 0.88 12.18
CA LEU A 144 -24.05 2.11 12.31
C LEU A 144 -23.54 3.19 11.38
N VAL A 145 -22.24 3.49 11.45
CA VAL A 145 -21.62 4.51 10.58
C VAL A 145 -21.84 4.17 9.10
N GLY A 146 -21.53 2.93 8.69
CA GLY A 146 -21.65 2.52 7.29
C GLY A 146 -23.07 2.58 6.75
N PHE A 147 -24.05 2.05 7.50
CA PHE A 147 -25.45 1.97 7.08
C PHE A 147 -26.20 3.32 7.16
N LYS A 148 -25.76 4.23 8.02
CA LYS A 148 -26.33 5.56 8.12
C LYS A 148 -25.73 6.54 7.12
N LEU A 149 -24.41 6.53 6.91
CA LEU A 149 -23.75 7.47 5.98
C LEU A 149 -23.92 7.07 4.51
N SER A 150 -23.93 5.78 4.19
CA SER A 150 -24.04 5.36 2.78
C SER A 150 -25.33 5.83 2.11
N PRO A 151 -26.53 5.74 2.70
CA PRO A 151 -27.74 6.31 2.14
C PRO A 151 -27.71 7.83 1.97
N VAL A 152 -27.02 8.56 2.85
CA VAL A 152 -26.80 10.00 2.70
C VAL A 152 -25.99 10.28 1.44
N LEU A 153 -24.89 9.54 1.23
CA LEU A 153 -24.09 9.64 0.00
C LEU A 153 -24.89 9.29 -1.25
N TRP A 154 -25.76 8.28 -1.18
CA TRP A 154 -26.61 7.91 -2.33
C TRP A 154 -27.58 9.02 -2.73
N ARG A 155 -28.14 9.70 -1.75
CA ARG A 155 -29.09 10.79 -1.98
C ARG A 155 -28.41 12.08 -2.42
N LYS A 156 -27.24 12.39 -1.82
CA LYS A 156 -26.58 13.70 -1.98
C LYS A 156 -25.50 13.74 -3.04
N VAL A 157 -24.84 12.62 -3.29
CA VAL A 157 -23.71 12.51 -4.22
C VAL A 157 -24.07 11.58 -5.38
N LYS A 158 -24.03 10.27 -5.18
CA LYS A 158 -24.27 9.25 -6.21
C LYS A 158 -24.66 7.91 -5.58
N PRO A 159 -25.59 7.13 -6.20
CA PRO A 159 -25.89 5.76 -5.76
C PRO A 159 -24.65 4.86 -5.71
N SER A 160 -24.71 3.83 -4.85
CA SER A 160 -23.68 2.80 -4.65
C SER A 160 -22.38 3.27 -4.01
N LEU A 161 -22.30 4.51 -3.53
CA LEU A 161 -21.18 4.96 -2.70
C LEU A 161 -21.32 4.42 -1.28
N SER A 162 -20.22 4.35 -0.56
CA SER A 162 -20.21 3.90 0.83
C SER A 162 -19.19 4.67 1.65
N ALA A 163 -19.51 4.89 2.91
CA ALA A 163 -18.61 5.46 3.89
C ALA A 163 -18.33 4.47 5.01
N GLY A 164 -17.24 4.67 5.71
CA GLY A 164 -16.89 3.91 6.89
C GLY A 164 -15.84 4.69 7.68
N ARG A 165 -15.88 4.59 9.00
CA ARG A 165 -15.06 5.39 9.91
C ARG A 165 -13.57 5.42 9.53
N VAL A 166 -12.90 4.28 9.53
CA VAL A 166 -11.47 4.21 9.22
C VAL A 166 -11.18 4.45 7.73
N GLN A 167 -12.03 3.94 6.85
CA GLN A 167 -11.84 4.03 5.40
C GLN A 167 -11.93 5.48 4.89
N SER A 168 -12.92 6.24 5.38
CA SER A 168 -13.11 7.64 4.95
C SER A 168 -11.95 8.51 5.41
N VAL A 169 -11.44 8.26 6.61
CA VAL A 169 -10.27 8.95 7.15
C VAL A 169 -8.98 8.57 6.40
N ALA A 170 -8.83 7.32 5.97
CA ALA A 170 -7.71 6.92 5.10
C ALA A 170 -7.77 7.60 3.72
N VAL A 171 -8.97 7.77 3.14
CA VAL A 171 -9.16 8.56 1.90
C VAL A 171 -8.80 10.02 2.15
N ARG A 172 -9.21 10.61 3.28
CA ARG A 172 -8.86 11.97 3.66
C ARG A 172 -7.35 12.22 3.68
N LEU A 173 -6.57 11.33 4.29
CA LEU A 173 -5.09 11.43 4.29
C LEU A 173 -4.52 11.51 2.88
N ILE A 174 -5.05 10.71 1.96
CA ILE A 174 -4.58 10.67 0.57
C ILE A 174 -5.00 11.93 -0.19
N VAL A 175 -6.23 12.42 0.02
CA VAL A 175 -6.73 13.66 -0.60
C VAL A 175 -5.93 14.88 -0.11
N GLU A 176 -5.73 15.01 1.21
CA GLU A 176 -4.93 16.10 1.78
C GLU A 176 -3.51 16.09 1.23
N ARG A 177 -2.87 14.92 1.18
CA ARG A 177 -1.53 14.76 0.61
C ARG A 177 -1.49 15.13 -0.88
N GLU A 178 -2.49 14.76 -1.66
CA GLU A 178 -2.56 15.14 -3.08
C GLU A 178 -2.64 16.66 -3.24
N ARG A 179 -3.44 17.34 -2.41
CA ARG A 179 -3.54 18.80 -2.41
C ARG A 179 -2.22 19.48 -1.99
N GLU A 180 -1.53 18.92 -0.99
CA GLU A 180 -0.19 19.38 -0.62
C GLU A 180 0.79 19.26 -1.79
N VAL A 181 0.77 18.14 -2.53
CA VAL A 181 1.62 17.91 -3.70
C VAL A 181 1.30 18.89 -4.83
N GLN A 182 0.01 19.14 -5.09
CA GLN A 182 -0.44 20.07 -6.13
C GLN A 182 -0.17 21.54 -5.80
N ALA A 183 -0.22 21.90 -4.52
CA ALA A 183 0.07 23.26 -4.05
C ALA A 183 1.56 23.56 -3.97
N PHE A 184 2.41 22.52 -4.01
CA PHE A 184 3.85 22.68 -3.88
C PHE A 184 4.48 23.24 -5.17
N ASN A 185 5.14 24.38 -5.02
CA ASN A 185 5.93 24.99 -6.09
C ASN A 185 7.41 24.61 -5.92
N SER A 186 7.93 23.85 -6.88
CA SER A 186 9.32 23.44 -6.89
C SER A 186 10.21 24.63 -7.31
N GLU A 187 11.19 24.96 -6.49
CA GLU A 187 12.20 25.98 -6.77
C GLU A 187 13.51 25.32 -7.18
N SER A 188 14.18 25.86 -8.21
CA SER A 188 15.50 25.40 -8.59
C SER A 188 16.58 26.06 -7.72
N TYR A 189 17.67 25.35 -7.50
CA TYR A 189 18.89 25.81 -6.87
C TYR A 189 20.08 25.05 -7.44
N TYR A 190 21.28 25.53 -7.23
CA TYR A 190 22.52 24.86 -7.65
C TYR A 190 23.21 24.25 -6.41
N SER A 191 23.46 22.94 -6.47
CA SER A 191 24.31 22.23 -5.52
C SER A 191 25.71 22.12 -6.12
N VAL A 192 26.73 22.58 -5.37
CA VAL A 192 28.11 22.62 -5.85
C VAL A 192 28.89 21.46 -5.24
N ASN A 193 29.49 20.65 -6.11
CA ASN A 193 30.28 19.47 -5.75
C ASN A 193 31.72 19.65 -6.22
N GLY A 194 32.69 19.35 -5.36
CA GLY A 194 34.10 19.36 -5.67
C GLY A 194 34.71 17.97 -5.68
N ILE A 195 35.59 17.70 -6.65
CA ILE A 195 36.44 16.51 -6.69
C ILE A 195 37.88 16.98 -6.55
N PHE A 196 38.52 16.55 -5.48
CA PHE A 196 39.89 16.92 -5.12
C PHE A 196 40.84 15.73 -5.18
N ALA A 197 42.03 15.91 -5.65
CA ALA A 197 43.07 14.90 -5.60
C ALA A 197 43.93 15.09 -4.36
N VAL A 198 44.30 14.00 -3.74
CA VAL A 198 45.19 13.90 -2.59
C VAL A 198 46.32 12.98 -2.96
N THR A 199 47.54 13.39 -2.72
CA THR A 199 48.71 12.51 -2.82
C THR A 199 48.92 11.82 -1.48
N ASN A 200 48.82 10.51 -1.48
CA ASN A 200 49.02 9.68 -0.29
C ASN A 200 50.55 9.59 0.05
N ALA A 201 50.85 9.11 1.25
CA ALA A 201 52.22 8.94 1.71
C ALA A 201 53.07 7.98 0.82
N ASP A 202 52.42 7.05 0.12
CA ASP A 202 53.04 6.10 -0.81
C ASP A 202 53.17 6.65 -2.24
N GLY A 203 52.81 7.93 -2.49
CA GLY A 203 52.83 8.57 -3.77
C GLY A 203 51.62 8.27 -4.67
N SER A 204 50.69 7.42 -4.25
CA SER A 204 49.44 7.16 -4.95
C SER A 204 48.50 8.36 -4.85
N GLN A 205 47.59 8.51 -5.84
CA GLN A 205 46.56 9.55 -5.80
C GLN A 205 45.18 8.96 -5.44
N SER A 206 44.55 9.58 -4.47
CA SER A 206 43.16 9.32 -4.09
C SER A 206 42.27 10.51 -4.42
N GLU A 207 40.97 10.26 -4.57
CA GLU A 207 39.97 11.30 -4.78
C GLU A 207 39.14 11.56 -3.55
N VAL A 208 38.90 12.82 -3.23
CA VAL A 208 37.98 13.29 -2.21
C VAL A 208 36.85 14.03 -2.89
N LYS A 209 35.62 13.56 -2.66
CA LYS A 209 34.40 14.22 -3.12
C LYS A 209 33.80 14.99 -1.96
N ALA A 210 33.50 16.25 -2.18
CA ALA A 210 32.94 17.14 -1.18
C ALA A 210 31.82 17.99 -1.76
N VAL A 211 30.87 18.38 -0.91
CA VAL A 211 29.72 19.22 -1.26
C VAL A 211 29.90 20.57 -0.59
N LEU A 212 29.63 21.65 -1.32
CA LEU A 212 29.67 23.01 -0.76
C LEU A 212 28.55 23.14 0.30
N SER A 213 28.88 23.71 1.45
CA SER A 213 27.96 23.92 2.57
C SER A 213 26.78 24.84 2.23
N GLN A 214 26.94 25.70 1.26
CA GLN A 214 25.94 26.67 0.80
C GLN A 214 25.40 26.28 -0.58
N ARG A 215 24.09 26.37 -0.76
CA ARG A 215 23.42 26.25 -2.06
C ARG A 215 23.38 27.59 -2.75
N MET A 216 23.57 27.62 -4.06
CA MET A 216 23.42 28.82 -4.87
C MET A 216 22.00 28.91 -5.41
N LYS A 217 21.38 30.10 -5.38
CA LYS A 217 19.98 30.27 -5.78
C LYS A 217 19.81 30.36 -7.29
N THR A 218 20.83 30.92 -7.99
CA THR A 218 20.76 31.16 -9.43
C THR A 218 21.95 30.57 -10.15
N GLU A 219 21.83 30.43 -11.47
CA GLU A 219 22.95 30.04 -12.34
C GLU A 219 24.09 31.06 -12.28
N ASP A 220 23.75 32.35 -12.23
CA ASP A 220 24.75 33.42 -12.18
C ASP A 220 25.59 33.37 -10.89
N GLU A 221 24.95 33.12 -9.73
CA GLU A 221 25.66 32.91 -8.46
C GLU A 221 26.59 31.70 -8.54
N ALA A 222 26.10 30.58 -9.11
CA ALA A 222 26.87 29.36 -9.28
C ALA A 222 28.07 29.59 -10.23
N ARG A 223 27.85 30.31 -11.32
CA ARG A 223 28.90 30.67 -12.30
C ARG A 223 29.95 31.58 -11.68
N GLN A 224 29.55 32.63 -10.97
CA GLN A 224 30.44 33.50 -10.23
C GLN A 224 31.30 32.75 -9.21
N PHE A 225 30.68 31.82 -8.46
CA PHE A 225 31.44 31.00 -7.54
C PHE A 225 32.47 30.12 -8.26
N LEU A 226 32.13 29.50 -9.39
CA LEU A 226 33.07 28.72 -10.19
C LEU A 226 34.19 29.58 -10.77
N GLU A 227 33.91 30.82 -11.14
CA GLU A 227 34.94 31.78 -11.58
C GLU A 227 35.97 32.07 -10.46
N LEU A 228 35.50 32.30 -9.24
CA LEU A 228 36.37 32.49 -8.07
C LEU A 228 37.21 31.23 -7.78
N CYS A 229 36.66 30.04 -8.02
CA CYS A 229 37.35 28.77 -7.81
C CYS A 229 38.45 28.47 -8.85
N LYS A 230 38.59 29.25 -9.95
CA LYS A 230 39.61 29.00 -10.98
C LYS A 230 41.04 29.08 -10.44
N ASP A 231 41.29 30.02 -9.58
CA ASP A 231 42.60 30.31 -8.99
C ASP A 231 42.62 30.18 -7.46
N ALA A 232 41.58 29.56 -6.89
CA ALA A 232 41.46 29.34 -5.45
C ALA A 232 42.37 28.20 -4.97
N VAL A 233 42.84 28.33 -3.74
CA VAL A 233 43.54 27.27 -2.99
C VAL A 233 42.51 26.58 -2.10
N PHE A 234 42.59 25.25 -2.03
CA PHE A 234 41.69 24.42 -1.24
C PHE A 234 42.51 23.75 -0.13
N THR A 235 42.18 24.08 1.11
CA THR A 235 42.95 23.62 2.26
C THR A 235 42.01 22.89 3.25
N VAL A 236 42.45 21.73 3.77
CA VAL A 236 41.74 21.05 4.82
C VAL A 236 41.81 21.88 6.10
N GLU A 237 40.69 22.46 6.51
CA GLU A 237 40.61 23.25 7.74
C GLU A 237 40.52 22.36 8.97
N SER A 238 39.68 21.32 8.91
CA SER A 238 39.47 20.44 10.04
C SER A 238 39.09 19.02 9.61
N VAL A 239 39.52 18.04 10.42
CA VAL A 239 39.20 16.64 10.26
C VAL A 239 38.58 16.14 11.56
N SER A 240 37.26 15.94 11.57
CA SER A 240 36.52 15.44 12.74
C SER A 240 36.16 13.97 12.56
N LYS A 241 36.62 13.12 13.47
CA LYS A 241 36.26 11.70 13.53
C LYS A 241 35.36 11.46 14.74
N LYS A 242 34.16 10.94 14.50
CA LYS A 242 33.20 10.66 15.57
C LYS A 242 32.77 9.20 15.50
N PRO A 243 32.95 8.44 16.59
CA PRO A 243 32.38 7.10 16.68
C PRO A 243 30.84 7.23 16.73
N MET A 244 30.17 6.41 15.96
CA MET A 244 28.72 6.30 15.90
C MET A 244 28.32 4.84 16.04
N LYS A 245 27.28 4.58 16.83
CA LYS A 245 26.67 3.25 16.93
C LYS A 245 25.30 3.28 16.22
N ARG A 246 25.07 2.29 15.39
CA ARG A 246 23.74 1.99 14.86
C ARG A 246 23.19 0.78 15.59
N THR A 247 22.00 0.93 16.15
CA THR A 247 21.28 -0.15 16.84
C THR A 247 20.32 -0.85 15.90
N PRO A 248 20.11 -2.17 16.04
CA PRO A 248 19.12 -2.85 15.23
C PRO A 248 17.69 -2.44 15.62
N ALA A 249 16.81 -2.46 14.64
CA ALA A 249 15.40 -2.24 14.87
C ALA A 249 14.75 -3.43 15.61
N PRO A 250 13.63 -3.20 16.34
CA PRO A 250 12.88 -4.25 17.03
C PRO A 250 12.39 -5.36 16.08
N PRO A 251 12.00 -6.53 16.59
CA PRO A 251 11.29 -7.54 15.83
C PRO A 251 10.02 -6.98 15.20
N PHE A 252 9.48 -7.67 14.20
CA PHE A 252 8.34 -7.19 13.44
C PHE A 252 7.04 -7.15 14.25
N THR A 253 6.34 -6.02 14.14
CA THR A 253 4.89 -5.92 14.31
C THR A 253 4.19 -6.15 12.97
N THR A 254 2.85 -6.25 12.95
CA THR A 254 2.07 -6.30 11.70
C THR A 254 2.40 -5.12 10.79
N SER A 255 2.43 -3.91 11.32
CA SER A 255 2.69 -2.69 10.57
C SER A 255 4.08 -2.69 9.96
N THR A 256 5.12 -2.94 10.75
CA THR A 256 6.50 -2.93 10.26
C THR A 256 6.79 -4.06 9.29
N LEU A 257 6.16 -5.24 9.46
CA LEU A 257 6.25 -6.33 8.48
C LEU A 257 5.63 -5.93 7.13
N GLN A 258 4.44 -5.31 7.14
CA GLN A 258 3.78 -4.83 5.93
C GLN A 258 4.64 -3.80 5.19
N GLN A 259 5.25 -2.87 5.92
CA GLN A 259 6.13 -1.84 5.36
C GLN A 259 7.37 -2.44 4.72
N GLU A 260 8.11 -3.28 5.45
CA GLU A 260 9.35 -3.87 4.93
C GLU A 260 9.11 -4.89 3.81
N ALA A 261 8.02 -5.67 3.85
CA ALA A 261 7.65 -6.55 2.76
C ALA A 261 7.30 -5.78 1.48
N ALA A 262 6.62 -4.63 1.61
CA ALA A 262 6.33 -3.79 0.46
C ALA A 262 7.62 -3.20 -0.15
N ARG A 263 8.55 -2.70 0.68
CA ARG A 263 9.80 -2.09 0.24
C ARG A 263 10.78 -3.10 -0.36
N LYS A 264 11.03 -4.21 0.35
CA LYS A 264 12.07 -5.19 -0.02
C LYS A 264 11.60 -6.26 -1.00
N LEU A 265 10.33 -6.68 -0.90
CA LEU A 265 9.78 -7.79 -1.67
C LEU A 265 8.80 -7.34 -2.75
N GLY A 266 8.34 -6.08 -2.72
CA GLY A 266 7.33 -5.54 -3.61
C GLY A 266 5.94 -6.13 -3.39
N TYR A 267 5.66 -6.66 -2.19
CA TYR A 267 4.36 -7.25 -1.87
C TYR A 267 3.36 -6.16 -1.48
N THR A 268 2.11 -6.33 -1.88
CA THR A 268 1.03 -5.48 -1.34
C THR A 268 0.79 -5.83 0.13
N VAL A 269 0.21 -4.89 0.88
CA VAL A 269 -0.14 -5.10 2.29
C VAL A 269 -1.05 -6.33 2.46
N SER A 270 -2.05 -6.50 1.58
CA SER A 270 -2.94 -7.68 1.60
C SER A 270 -2.22 -8.98 1.26
N GLN A 271 -1.32 -8.96 0.28
CA GLN A 271 -0.51 -10.12 -0.07
C GLN A 271 0.41 -10.54 1.09
N THR A 272 1.04 -9.58 1.75
CA THR A 272 1.86 -9.84 2.94
C THR A 272 1.07 -10.55 4.03
N MET A 273 -0.14 -10.06 4.34
CA MET A 273 -0.98 -10.67 5.37
C MET A 273 -1.49 -12.05 4.99
N MET A 274 -1.83 -12.28 3.72
CA MET A 274 -2.23 -13.60 3.24
C MET A 274 -1.09 -14.63 3.39
N ILE A 275 0.13 -14.24 3.02
CA ILE A 275 1.30 -15.12 3.14
C ILE A 275 1.64 -15.36 4.62
N ALA A 276 1.63 -14.32 5.45
CA ALA A 276 1.88 -14.43 6.88
C ALA A 276 0.86 -15.34 7.58
N GLN A 277 -0.43 -15.27 7.18
CA GLN A 277 -1.47 -16.18 7.66
C GLN A 277 -1.13 -17.65 7.36
N HIS A 278 -0.70 -17.95 6.12
CA HIS A 278 -0.28 -19.31 5.75
C HIS A 278 0.94 -19.78 6.56
N LEU A 279 1.93 -18.91 6.74
CA LEU A 279 3.11 -19.26 7.56
C LEU A 279 2.73 -19.56 9.01
N TYR A 280 1.82 -18.77 9.60
CA TYR A 280 1.31 -19.01 10.95
C TYR A 280 0.53 -20.32 11.04
N GLU A 281 -0.43 -20.55 10.14
CA GLU A 281 -1.26 -21.77 10.13
C GLU A 281 -0.44 -23.04 9.92
N ASN A 282 0.70 -22.94 9.25
CA ASN A 282 1.68 -24.02 9.10
C ASN A 282 2.66 -24.14 10.29
N GLY A 283 2.51 -23.30 11.30
CA GLY A 283 3.35 -23.32 12.51
C GLY A 283 4.79 -22.83 12.28
N GLN A 284 5.02 -22.01 11.26
CA GLN A 284 6.36 -21.54 10.90
C GLN A 284 6.72 -20.19 11.52
N ILE A 285 5.73 -19.36 11.83
CA ILE A 285 5.88 -18.07 12.52
C ILE A 285 4.86 -17.96 13.66
N THR A 286 5.09 -17.02 14.58
CA THR A 286 4.11 -16.58 15.57
C THR A 286 2.93 -15.86 14.94
N TYR A 287 1.91 -15.58 15.73
CA TYR A 287 0.69 -14.89 15.27
C TYR A 287 1.03 -13.54 14.60
N MET A 288 0.52 -13.33 13.39
CA MET A 288 0.93 -12.23 12.54
C MET A 288 0.14 -10.92 12.78
N ARG A 289 -0.92 -10.94 13.58
CA ARG A 289 -1.67 -9.72 13.94
C ARG A 289 -1.29 -9.27 15.33
N THR A 290 -0.18 -8.57 15.43
CA THR A 290 0.36 -8.07 16.70
C THR A 290 0.97 -6.68 16.54
N ASP A 291 0.85 -5.87 17.55
CA ASP A 291 1.58 -4.61 17.71
C ASP A 291 2.72 -4.73 18.75
N SER A 292 2.93 -5.93 19.27
CA SER A 292 4.00 -6.24 20.22
C SER A 292 5.35 -6.42 19.53
N VAL A 293 6.39 -5.93 20.17
CA VAL A 293 7.81 -6.17 19.82
C VAL A 293 8.51 -7.10 20.81
N ASN A 294 7.76 -7.69 21.75
CA ASN A 294 8.31 -8.57 22.77
C ASN A 294 8.72 -9.92 22.17
N LEU A 295 9.80 -10.50 22.69
CA LEU A 295 10.21 -11.86 22.38
C LEU A 295 10.22 -12.70 23.67
N SER A 296 9.78 -13.95 23.57
CA SER A 296 9.89 -14.90 24.68
C SER A 296 11.36 -15.22 25.03
N GLY A 297 11.61 -15.58 26.26
CA GLY A 297 12.94 -15.99 26.69
C GLY A 297 13.49 -17.18 25.90
N LEU A 298 12.62 -18.09 25.46
CA LEU A 298 13.00 -19.20 24.58
C LEU A 298 13.52 -18.72 23.22
N CYS A 299 12.82 -17.77 22.61
CA CYS A 299 13.24 -17.19 21.33
C CYS A 299 14.56 -16.43 21.47
N ILE A 300 14.72 -15.64 22.54
CA ILE A 300 15.94 -14.88 22.82
C ILE A 300 17.15 -15.83 22.97
N ASN A 301 17.00 -16.89 23.73
CA ASN A 301 18.08 -17.87 23.94
C ASN A 301 18.42 -18.61 22.64
N ALA A 302 17.41 -19.08 21.90
CA ALA A 302 17.62 -19.74 20.61
C ALA A 302 18.28 -18.78 19.58
N SER A 303 17.91 -17.51 19.59
CA SER A 303 18.54 -16.49 18.74
C SER A 303 20.00 -16.26 19.12
N LYS A 304 20.33 -16.21 20.43
CA LYS A 304 21.71 -16.10 20.93
C LYS A 304 22.56 -17.28 20.45
N ASP A 305 22.06 -18.50 20.61
CA ASP A 305 22.76 -19.72 20.21
C ASP A 305 23.01 -19.74 18.70
N GLU A 306 22.00 -19.39 17.90
CA GLU A 306 22.11 -19.33 16.45
C GLU A 306 23.10 -18.23 15.99
N ILE A 307 23.06 -17.03 16.59
CA ILE A 307 24.00 -15.94 16.30
C ILE A 307 25.43 -16.37 16.64
N THR A 308 25.65 -16.95 17.81
CA THR A 308 26.98 -17.41 18.24
C THR A 308 27.53 -18.47 17.28
N THR A 309 26.68 -19.41 16.86
CA THR A 309 27.05 -20.49 15.93
C THR A 309 27.41 -19.97 14.55
N LEU A 310 26.65 -18.99 14.02
CA LEU A 310 26.78 -18.53 12.63
C LEU A 310 27.79 -17.40 12.45
N TYR A 311 27.92 -16.53 13.45
CA TYR A 311 28.68 -15.28 13.33
C TYR A 311 29.74 -15.06 14.37
N GLY A 312 29.68 -15.75 15.53
CA GLY A 312 30.57 -15.59 16.65
C GLY A 312 29.89 -14.90 17.83
N GLU A 313 30.50 -15.09 19.03
CA GLU A 313 29.96 -14.57 20.29
C GLU A 313 29.91 -13.02 20.31
N GLU A 314 30.86 -12.36 19.65
CA GLU A 314 30.97 -10.91 19.55
C GLU A 314 29.80 -10.28 18.82
N TYR A 315 29.08 -11.04 17.98
CA TYR A 315 27.88 -10.59 17.28
C TYR A 315 26.62 -10.71 18.12
N SER A 316 26.65 -11.37 19.26
CA SER A 316 25.48 -11.60 20.10
C SER A 316 25.34 -10.47 21.14
N LYS A 317 24.16 -9.83 21.15
CA LYS A 317 23.78 -8.86 22.18
C LYS A 317 22.29 -8.99 22.46
N VAL A 318 21.98 -9.74 23.51
CA VAL A 318 20.59 -9.94 23.95
C VAL A 318 19.91 -8.61 24.27
N ARG A 319 18.71 -8.42 23.76
CA ARG A 319 17.86 -7.25 24.03
C ARG A 319 16.43 -7.69 24.32
N GLN A 320 15.86 -7.08 25.34
CA GLN A 320 14.42 -7.13 25.57
C GLN A 320 13.83 -5.82 25.06
N TYR A 321 12.96 -5.91 24.07
CA TYR A 321 12.18 -4.76 23.58
C TYR A 321 10.87 -4.67 24.36
N HIS A 322 10.41 -3.45 24.58
CA HIS A 322 9.12 -3.19 25.22
C HIS A 322 8.25 -2.37 24.26
N THR A 323 6.99 -2.73 24.17
CA THR A 323 6.04 -2.05 23.33
C THR A 323 5.69 -0.70 23.94
N SER A 324 5.85 0.38 23.19
CA SER A 324 5.58 1.75 23.65
C SER A 324 4.15 2.21 23.38
N SER A 325 3.37 1.47 22.59
CA SER A 325 1.99 1.84 22.25
C SER A 325 1.08 1.68 23.47
N LYS A 326 0.40 2.76 23.85
CA LYS A 326 -0.65 2.72 24.86
C LYS A 326 -1.81 1.89 24.31
N GLY A 327 -2.10 0.73 24.91
CA GLY A 327 -3.14 -0.20 24.46
C GLY A 327 -2.64 -1.42 23.69
N ALA A 328 -1.30 -1.60 23.58
CA ALA A 328 -0.76 -2.87 23.13
C ALA A 328 -1.10 -3.98 24.13
N GLN A 329 -1.57 -5.11 23.61
CA GLN A 329 -1.78 -6.30 24.45
C GLN A 329 -0.39 -6.86 24.79
N GLU A 330 0.13 -6.55 25.98
CA GLU A 330 1.46 -6.97 26.43
C GLU A 330 1.67 -8.50 26.43
N ALA A 331 0.59 -9.26 26.39
CA ALA A 331 0.62 -10.71 26.32
C ALA A 331 1.09 -11.29 24.99
N HIS A 332 1.08 -10.49 23.91
CA HIS A 332 1.43 -10.95 22.57
C HIS A 332 2.95 -10.88 22.34
N GLU A 333 3.47 -11.84 21.57
CA GLU A 333 4.83 -11.77 21.03
C GLU A 333 4.87 -11.00 19.69
N ALA A 334 6.06 -10.56 19.30
CA ALA A 334 6.37 -10.08 17.97
C ALA A 334 6.22 -11.19 16.92
N ILE A 335 6.16 -10.80 15.65
CA ILE A 335 6.18 -11.74 14.54
C ILE A 335 7.61 -12.27 14.39
N ARG A 336 7.78 -13.57 14.65
CA ARG A 336 9.07 -14.25 14.60
C ARG A 336 8.95 -15.69 14.11
N PRO A 337 10.02 -16.34 13.64
CA PRO A 337 10.03 -17.78 13.40
C PRO A 337 9.74 -18.56 14.69
N THR A 338 9.03 -19.67 14.56
CA THR A 338 8.85 -20.61 15.68
C THR A 338 10.11 -21.43 15.97
N ASN A 339 10.98 -21.59 14.95
CA ASN A 339 12.27 -22.27 15.07
C ASN A 339 13.38 -21.39 14.51
N MET A 340 14.21 -20.83 15.38
CA MET A 340 15.29 -19.91 15.00
C MET A 340 16.43 -20.58 14.24
N ASN A 341 16.59 -21.91 14.34
CA ASN A 341 17.63 -22.66 13.62
C ASN A 341 17.27 -22.89 12.13
N MET A 342 16.06 -22.55 11.73
CA MET A 342 15.60 -22.68 10.33
C MET A 342 15.67 -21.34 9.61
N LYS A 343 16.71 -21.12 8.83
CA LYS A 343 16.85 -19.88 8.01
C LYS A 343 15.88 -19.81 6.83
N SER A 344 15.44 -20.96 6.34
CA SER A 344 14.54 -21.08 5.19
C SER A 344 13.57 -22.24 5.40
N ILE A 345 12.45 -22.18 4.72
CA ILE A 345 11.36 -23.16 4.80
C ILE A 345 11.08 -23.76 3.42
N GLU A 346 10.40 -24.90 3.38
CA GLU A 346 9.74 -25.40 2.20
C GLU A 346 8.46 -24.62 1.93
N GLY A 347 8.14 -24.35 0.68
CA GLY A 347 6.96 -23.61 0.28
C GLY A 347 7.16 -22.84 -1.02
N THR A 348 6.22 -21.98 -1.35
CA THR A 348 6.30 -21.10 -2.52
C THR A 348 7.45 -20.09 -2.36
N LEU A 349 7.91 -19.55 -3.49
CA LEU A 349 8.95 -18.51 -3.47
C LEU A 349 8.54 -17.31 -2.60
N GLN A 350 7.26 -16.96 -2.58
CA GLN A 350 6.73 -15.85 -1.81
C GLN A 350 6.76 -16.13 -0.31
N GLU A 351 6.36 -17.33 0.11
CA GLU A 351 6.43 -17.76 1.52
C GLU A 351 7.87 -17.80 2.01
N ARG A 352 8.78 -18.38 1.22
CA ARG A 352 10.21 -18.44 1.57
C ARG A 352 10.82 -17.06 1.76
N ARG A 353 10.54 -16.12 0.85
CA ARG A 353 11.04 -14.73 0.94
C ARG A 353 10.51 -13.98 2.15
N LEU A 354 9.23 -14.12 2.45
CA LEU A 354 8.64 -13.46 3.61
C LEU A 354 9.18 -14.05 4.93
N TYR A 355 9.29 -15.38 5.00
CA TYR A 355 9.87 -16.06 6.15
C TYR A 355 11.34 -15.65 6.38
N GLU A 356 12.14 -15.61 5.32
CA GLU A 356 13.54 -15.17 5.40
C GLU A 356 13.66 -13.72 5.89
N LEU A 357 12.77 -12.83 5.45
CA LEU A 357 12.69 -11.44 5.93
C LEU A 357 12.42 -11.40 7.44
N ILE A 358 11.44 -12.19 7.91
CA ILE A 358 11.09 -12.29 9.34
C ILE A 358 12.26 -12.85 10.14
N TRP A 359 12.89 -13.91 9.66
CA TRP A 359 14.03 -14.53 10.31
C TRP A 359 15.21 -13.55 10.47
N LYS A 360 15.57 -12.87 9.37
CA LYS A 360 16.66 -11.88 9.37
C LYS A 360 16.40 -10.74 10.34
N ARG A 361 15.19 -10.22 10.40
CA ARG A 361 14.81 -9.15 11.34
C ARG A 361 14.89 -9.61 12.78
N THR A 362 14.40 -10.80 13.08
CA THR A 362 14.43 -11.36 14.44
C THR A 362 15.87 -11.59 14.89
N ILE A 363 16.72 -12.23 14.10
CA ILE A 363 18.13 -12.44 14.40
C ILE A 363 18.85 -11.09 14.58
N ALA A 364 18.68 -10.16 13.63
CA ALA A 364 19.33 -8.85 13.68
C ALA A 364 18.96 -8.08 14.95
N SER A 365 17.72 -8.20 15.45
CA SER A 365 17.27 -7.55 16.68
C SER A 365 18.06 -8.00 17.92
N GLN A 366 18.64 -9.20 17.90
CA GLN A 366 19.42 -9.80 18.98
C GLN A 366 20.94 -9.75 18.73
N MET A 367 21.37 -9.09 17.64
CA MET A 367 22.79 -8.91 17.30
C MET A 367 23.36 -7.63 17.89
N ALA A 368 24.69 -7.58 17.99
CA ALA A 368 25.44 -6.42 18.45
C ALA A 368 25.21 -5.19 17.53
N ASP A 369 25.37 -4.01 18.11
CA ASP A 369 25.31 -2.75 17.38
C ASP A 369 26.40 -2.72 16.31
N ALA A 370 26.14 -2.04 15.21
CA ALA A 370 27.20 -1.71 14.26
C ALA A 370 27.98 -0.48 14.77
N GLU A 371 29.31 -0.57 14.73
CA GLU A 371 30.20 0.53 15.09
C GLU A 371 30.78 1.15 13.84
N ILE A 372 30.50 2.41 13.67
CA ILE A 372 30.87 3.19 12.49
C ILE A 372 31.68 4.40 12.93
N GLU A 373 32.77 4.67 12.28
CA GLU A 373 33.50 5.93 12.43
C GLU A 373 33.09 6.87 11.30
N LYS A 374 32.38 7.95 11.66
CA LYS A 374 32.03 9.01 10.72
C LYS A 374 33.15 10.06 10.70
N THR A 375 33.76 10.24 9.55
CA THR A 375 34.75 11.28 9.31
C THR A 375 34.08 12.43 8.56
N THR A 376 34.21 13.64 9.09
CA THR A 376 33.79 14.88 8.43
C THR A 376 35.01 15.74 8.22
N VAL A 377 35.23 16.19 6.99
CA VAL A 377 36.37 17.04 6.60
C VAL A 377 35.82 18.35 6.02
N ASN A 378 36.19 19.45 6.62
CA ASN A 378 35.90 20.78 6.10
C ASN A 378 37.08 21.28 5.31
N ILE A 379 36.81 21.82 4.10
CA ILE A 379 37.79 22.29 3.14
C ILE A 379 37.49 23.76 2.86
N THR A 380 38.41 24.66 3.19
CA THR A 380 38.30 26.09 2.89
C THR A 380 38.55 26.35 1.43
N VAL A 381 37.96 27.43 0.95
CA VAL A 381 38.18 27.99 -0.39
C VAL A 381 38.83 29.36 -0.25
N GLU A 382 40.12 29.43 -0.47
CA GLU A 382 40.89 30.68 -0.38
C GLU A 382 41.09 31.27 -1.76
N THR A 383 40.53 32.45 -1.97
CA THR A 383 40.67 33.20 -3.24
C THR A 383 41.72 34.29 -3.10
N ASN A 384 42.17 34.87 -4.22
CA ASN A 384 43.11 36.00 -4.23
C ASN A 384 42.59 37.26 -3.51
N GLN A 385 41.32 37.32 -3.17
CA GLN A 385 40.68 38.48 -2.51
C GLN A 385 40.48 38.27 -1.02
N SER A 386 39.98 37.09 -0.62
CA SER A 386 39.75 36.68 0.77
C SER A 386 39.29 35.22 0.81
N PRO A 387 39.39 34.52 1.98
CA PRO A 387 38.68 33.26 2.18
C PRO A 387 37.16 33.44 1.97
N LEU A 388 36.51 32.46 1.39
CA LEU A 388 35.07 32.47 1.26
C LEU A 388 34.44 31.85 2.53
N ASP A 389 33.31 32.39 2.95
CA ASP A 389 32.54 31.84 4.09
C ASP A 389 32.00 30.42 3.84
N SER A 390 31.86 30.05 2.56
CA SER A 390 31.38 28.73 2.15
C SER A 390 32.55 27.74 2.09
N GLN A 391 32.34 26.57 2.68
CA GLN A 391 33.30 25.47 2.74
C GLN A 391 32.80 24.24 1.99
N PHE A 392 33.72 23.48 1.41
CA PHE A 392 33.37 22.14 0.97
C PHE A 392 33.43 21.16 2.13
N VAL A 393 32.41 20.33 2.25
CA VAL A 393 32.29 19.30 3.31
C VAL A 393 32.36 17.92 2.66
N ALA A 394 33.41 17.16 2.98
CA ALA A 394 33.50 15.74 2.65
C ALA A 394 33.08 14.89 3.83
N GLN A 395 32.27 13.87 3.58
CA GLN A 395 31.85 12.92 4.61
C GLN A 395 32.23 11.52 4.18
N GLY A 396 32.73 10.74 5.15
CA GLY A 396 33.05 9.34 4.96
C GLY A 396 32.62 8.53 6.18
N GLU A 397 32.27 7.27 5.93
CA GLU A 397 31.94 6.31 6.99
C GLU A 397 32.86 5.09 6.84
N VAL A 398 33.45 4.66 7.93
CA VAL A 398 34.21 3.41 8.01
C VAL A 398 33.52 2.49 9.01
N VAL A 399 33.07 1.36 8.55
CA VAL A 399 32.49 0.33 9.41
C VAL A 399 33.65 -0.34 10.16
N LYS A 400 33.75 -0.12 11.47
CA LYS A 400 34.73 -0.77 12.34
C LYS A 400 34.28 -2.17 12.75
N PHE A 401 32.98 -2.31 13.02
CA PHE A 401 32.31 -3.57 13.31
C PHE A 401 30.92 -3.54 12.70
N ASP A 402 30.61 -4.52 11.86
CA ASP A 402 29.36 -4.52 11.08
C ASP A 402 28.13 -4.92 11.93
N GLY A 403 28.32 -5.69 13.02
CA GLY A 403 27.24 -6.05 13.92
C GLY A 403 26.02 -6.63 13.18
N PHE A 404 24.83 -6.12 13.50
CA PHE A 404 23.57 -6.56 12.89
C PHE A 404 23.46 -6.25 11.39
N ILE A 405 24.20 -5.25 10.90
CA ILE A 405 24.18 -4.85 9.48
C ILE A 405 24.64 -6.00 8.57
N LYS A 406 25.46 -6.91 9.08
CA LYS A 406 25.88 -8.14 8.37
C LYS A 406 24.70 -8.98 7.88
N VAL A 407 23.56 -8.93 8.58
CA VAL A 407 22.38 -9.77 8.31
C VAL A 407 21.23 -8.95 7.75
N TYR A 408 21.03 -7.73 8.22
CA TYR A 408 19.85 -6.96 7.96
C TYR A 408 20.10 -5.45 7.90
N HIS A 409 19.60 -4.84 6.80
CA HIS A 409 19.48 -3.39 6.67
C HIS A 409 18.01 -3.02 6.62
N GLU A 410 17.58 -2.05 7.41
CA GLU A 410 16.24 -1.48 7.34
C GLU A 410 16.10 -0.62 6.09
N SER A 411 14.92 -0.66 5.46
CA SER A 411 14.60 0.21 4.32
C SER A 411 13.90 1.46 4.82
N ASN A 412 14.25 2.62 4.30
CA ASN A 412 13.54 3.86 4.57
C ASN A 412 12.61 4.21 3.39
N ASP A 413 11.43 4.81 3.70
CA ASP A 413 10.54 5.39 2.69
C ASP A 413 11.09 6.70 2.13
N ASP A 414 11.94 7.34 2.92
CA ASP A 414 12.65 8.53 2.49
C ASP A 414 13.63 8.12 1.40
N GLU A 415 13.15 8.16 0.15
CA GLU A 415 13.98 8.52 -0.98
C GLU A 415 14.46 9.98 -0.77
N ASP A 416 14.86 10.34 0.44
CA ASP A 416 15.87 11.35 0.68
C ASP A 416 17.16 10.80 0.06
N ASN A 417 17.08 10.66 -1.27
CA ASN A 417 18.22 10.80 -2.12
C ASN A 417 18.73 12.24 -1.88
N ASN A 418 19.40 12.43 -0.75
CA ASN A 418 20.42 13.44 -0.63
C ASN A 418 21.49 13.03 -1.64
N GLN A 419 21.15 13.17 -2.95
CA GLN A 419 22.03 12.96 -4.08
C GLN A 419 23.30 13.82 -3.97
N ASP A 420 23.28 14.75 -3.02
CA ASP A 420 24.37 15.67 -2.74
C ASP A 420 25.34 15.15 -1.67
N THR A 421 25.03 14.05 -0.95
CA THR A 421 25.93 13.53 0.09
C THR A 421 26.70 12.31 -0.42
N PHE A 422 27.97 12.50 -0.71
CA PHE A 422 28.87 11.40 -1.05
C PHE A 422 29.40 10.75 0.23
N ILE A 423 28.80 9.66 0.68
CA ILE A 423 29.33 8.84 1.76
C ILE A 423 30.27 7.82 1.13
N ALA A 424 31.56 8.08 1.18
CA ALA A 424 32.60 7.22 0.65
C ALA A 424 33.68 7.00 1.70
N MET A 425 34.53 6.00 1.52
CA MET A 425 35.74 5.85 2.31
C MET A 425 36.69 7.00 1.96
N LEU A 426 36.95 7.90 2.90
CA LEU A 426 37.89 8.99 2.70
C LEU A 426 39.34 8.51 2.89
N PRO A 427 40.29 8.99 2.06
CA PRO A 427 41.71 8.77 2.30
C PRO A 427 42.15 9.47 3.60
N PRO A 428 43.30 9.12 4.18
CA PRO A 428 43.86 9.85 5.31
C PRO A 428 44.11 11.32 4.91
N LEU A 429 43.55 12.24 5.68
CA LEU A 429 43.67 13.68 5.48
C LEU A 429 44.15 14.31 6.77
N ASN A 430 45.01 15.37 6.64
CA ASN A 430 45.52 16.13 7.77
C ASN A 430 45.08 17.60 7.67
N GLU A 431 44.89 18.25 8.80
CA GLU A 431 44.64 19.69 8.87
C GLU A 431 45.80 20.46 8.27
N GLY A 432 45.50 21.53 7.53
CA GLY A 432 46.47 22.33 6.77
C GLY A 432 46.94 21.70 5.46
N GLN A 433 46.45 20.52 5.08
CA GLN A 433 46.78 19.87 3.82
C GLN A 433 46.11 20.56 2.63
N GLU A 434 46.91 21.00 1.66
CA GLU A 434 46.39 21.52 0.40
C GLU A 434 45.88 20.37 -0.50
N LEU A 435 44.74 20.61 -1.14
CA LEU A 435 44.07 19.67 -2.05
C LEU A 435 44.14 20.21 -3.48
N THR A 436 44.48 19.32 -4.42
CA THR A 436 44.47 19.71 -5.84
C THR A 436 43.10 19.56 -6.42
N ARG A 437 42.48 20.64 -6.85
CA ARG A 437 41.19 20.64 -7.53
C ARG A 437 41.27 19.87 -8.86
N ARG A 438 40.49 18.82 -9.05
CA ARG A 438 40.28 18.12 -10.34
C ARG A 438 39.12 18.72 -11.11
N GLU A 439 37.95 18.82 -10.41
CA GLU A 439 36.71 19.30 -11.01
C GLU A 439 35.84 19.93 -9.94
N ILE A 440 35.15 21.02 -10.26
CA ILE A 440 34.01 21.51 -9.46
C ILE A 440 32.82 21.58 -10.39
N SER A 441 31.68 21.02 -9.97
CA SER A 441 30.44 21.03 -10.72
C SER A 441 29.33 21.67 -9.92
N ALA A 442 28.65 22.65 -10.52
CA ALA A 442 27.40 23.20 -9.98
C ALA A 442 26.23 22.58 -10.74
N THR A 443 25.45 21.76 -10.06
CA THR A 443 24.34 21.02 -10.65
C THR A 443 23.02 21.65 -10.22
N GLU A 444 22.20 22.01 -11.21
CA GLU A 444 20.85 22.47 -10.97
C GLU A 444 20.03 21.35 -10.33
N ARG A 445 19.37 21.67 -9.23
CA ARG A 445 18.50 20.79 -8.46
C ARG A 445 17.18 21.49 -8.20
N TYR A 446 16.19 20.70 -7.83
CA TYR A 446 14.85 21.18 -7.54
C TYR A 446 14.45 20.78 -6.14
N SER A 447 13.83 21.69 -5.41
CA SER A 447 13.25 21.36 -4.11
C SER A 447 12.23 20.24 -4.26
N GLN A 448 12.26 19.28 -3.33
CA GLN A 448 11.37 18.13 -3.32
C GLN A 448 10.11 18.47 -2.53
N GLY A 449 8.95 18.25 -3.12
CA GLY A 449 7.67 18.38 -2.44
C GLY A 449 7.34 17.16 -1.59
N PRO A 450 6.22 17.22 -0.86
CA PRO A 450 5.73 16.08 -0.10
C PRO A 450 5.47 14.89 -1.03
N GLN A 451 5.90 13.71 -0.61
CA GLN A 451 5.72 12.49 -1.38
C GLN A 451 4.31 11.94 -1.22
N ARG A 452 3.68 11.47 -2.31
CA ARG A 452 2.44 10.70 -2.26
C ARG A 452 2.64 9.41 -1.49
N TYR A 453 1.60 8.97 -0.78
CA TYR A 453 1.67 7.72 -0.04
C TYR A 453 1.81 6.51 -0.97
N THR A 454 2.65 5.56 -0.55
CA THR A 454 2.57 4.15 -0.95
C THR A 454 1.65 3.41 0.02
N GLU A 455 1.33 2.13 -0.23
CA GLU A 455 0.62 1.32 0.79
C GLU A 455 1.43 1.26 2.10
N ALA A 456 2.76 1.13 2.02
CA ALA A 456 3.65 1.06 3.17
C ALA A 456 3.64 2.36 3.99
N SER A 457 3.85 3.51 3.36
CA SER A 457 3.86 4.79 4.07
C SER A 457 2.48 5.21 4.57
N LEU A 458 1.39 4.75 3.92
CA LEU A 458 0.04 4.92 4.46
C LEU A 458 -0.18 4.09 5.72
N VAL A 459 0.27 2.82 5.76
CA VAL A 459 0.22 2.00 6.98
C VAL A 459 0.98 2.68 8.11
N HIS A 460 2.21 3.15 7.83
CA HIS A 460 3.01 3.89 8.82
C HIS A 460 2.27 5.12 9.35
N LYS A 461 1.66 5.91 8.47
CA LYS A 461 0.91 7.12 8.87
C LYS A 461 -0.35 6.81 9.69
N LEU A 462 -1.07 5.75 9.34
CA LEU A 462 -2.22 5.28 10.12
C LEU A 462 -1.80 4.84 11.53
N GLU A 463 -0.70 4.09 11.64
CA GLU A 463 -0.12 3.66 12.91
C GLU A 463 0.33 4.87 13.77
N GLU A 464 1.07 5.81 13.19
CA GLU A 464 1.51 7.05 13.83
C GLU A 464 0.34 7.84 14.44
N LEU A 465 -0.77 7.93 13.70
CA LEU A 465 -1.99 8.61 14.13
C LEU A 465 -2.86 7.78 15.09
N GLY A 466 -2.52 6.51 15.33
CA GLY A 466 -3.33 5.60 16.14
C GLY A 466 -4.63 5.16 15.46
N ILE A 467 -4.73 5.29 14.14
CA ILE A 467 -5.91 4.98 13.33
C ILE A 467 -5.84 3.55 12.82
N GLY A 468 -6.80 2.72 13.23
CA GLY A 468 -6.81 1.29 12.93
C GLY A 468 -5.96 0.46 13.89
N ARG A 469 -5.88 -0.82 13.60
CA ARG A 469 -5.16 -1.84 14.37
C ARG A 469 -4.59 -2.90 13.40
N PRO A 470 -3.75 -3.84 13.86
CA PRO A 470 -3.19 -4.89 13.02
C PRO A 470 -4.20 -5.62 12.14
N SER A 471 -5.42 -5.83 12.62
CA SER A 471 -6.50 -6.48 11.87
C SER A 471 -7.15 -5.61 10.78
N THR A 472 -6.98 -4.28 10.80
CA THR A 472 -7.73 -3.35 9.94
C THR A 472 -6.89 -2.63 8.88
N TYR A 473 -5.56 -2.59 8.97
CA TYR A 473 -4.72 -1.89 7.98
C TYR A 473 -4.92 -2.43 6.56
N ALA A 474 -4.70 -3.73 6.36
CA ALA A 474 -4.83 -4.37 5.06
C ALA A 474 -6.26 -4.29 4.49
N PRO A 475 -7.33 -4.61 5.26
CA PRO A 475 -8.71 -4.45 4.79
C PRO A 475 -9.06 -3.02 4.39
N THR A 476 -8.61 -2.01 5.14
CA THR A 476 -8.87 -0.60 4.85
C THR A 476 -8.27 -0.21 3.50
N ILE A 477 -6.96 -0.49 3.29
CA ILE A 477 -6.25 -0.16 2.06
C ILE A 477 -6.85 -0.89 0.85
N SER A 478 -7.24 -2.15 1.01
CA SER A 478 -7.91 -2.89 -0.05
C SER A 478 -9.28 -2.31 -0.38
N THR A 479 -10.06 -1.95 0.63
CA THR A 479 -11.44 -1.47 0.45
C THR A 479 -11.49 -0.12 -0.25
N ILE A 480 -10.63 0.84 0.09
CA ILE A 480 -10.61 2.16 -0.57
C ILE A 480 -10.22 2.05 -2.04
N GLN A 481 -9.40 1.06 -2.42
CA GLN A 481 -9.04 0.76 -3.81
C GLN A 481 -10.18 0.02 -4.53
N GLN A 482 -10.80 -0.99 -3.91
CA GLN A 482 -11.94 -1.72 -4.47
C GLN A 482 -13.17 -0.84 -4.71
N ARG A 483 -13.35 0.20 -3.88
CA ARG A 483 -14.40 1.22 -4.02
C ARG A 483 -14.05 2.31 -5.02
N GLU A 484 -12.88 2.21 -5.62
CA GLU A 484 -12.36 3.19 -6.58
C GLU A 484 -12.27 4.63 -6.03
N TYR A 485 -12.15 4.79 -4.70
CA TYR A 485 -11.87 6.10 -4.11
C TYR A 485 -10.39 6.48 -4.24
N VAL A 486 -9.55 5.46 -4.35
CA VAL A 486 -8.12 5.58 -4.51
C VAL A 486 -7.65 4.59 -5.57
N VAL A 487 -6.70 4.99 -6.38
CA VAL A 487 -6.06 4.13 -7.39
C VAL A 487 -4.54 4.16 -7.22
N LYS A 488 -3.87 3.12 -7.72
CA LYS A 488 -2.40 3.15 -7.84
C LYS A 488 -1.99 3.86 -9.12
N GLY A 489 -1.08 4.82 -9.00
CA GLY A 489 -0.47 5.48 -10.14
C GLY A 489 0.37 4.51 -10.97
N ASP A 490 0.43 4.76 -12.26
CA ASP A 490 1.21 3.99 -13.24
C ASP A 490 2.12 4.88 -14.13
N LYS A 491 2.10 6.21 -13.92
CA LYS A 491 2.91 7.17 -14.67
C LYS A 491 4.39 7.05 -14.30
N LYS A 492 5.22 6.89 -15.31
CA LYS A 492 6.68 6.74 -15.14
C LYS A 492 7.44 8.03 -14.83
N GLY A 493 6.78 9.17 -14.85
CA GLY A 493 7.37 10.49 -14.78
C GLY A 493 7.65 11.08 -16.16
N GLU A 494 8.03 12.34 -16.18
CA GLU A 494 8.38 13.12 -17.38
C GLU A 494 9.85 13.48 -17.36
N GLU A 495 10.42 13.60 -18.55
CA GLU A 495 11.81 14.05 -18.69
C GLU A 495 11.92 15.53 -18.31
N ARG A 496 12.77 15.83 -17.33
CA ARG A 496 13.14 17.17 -16.94
C ARG A 496 14.60 17.42 -17.26
N LYS A 497 14.88 18.45 -18.04
CA LYS A 497 16.24 18.91 -18.31
C LYS A 497 16.73 19.76 -17.15
N TYR A 498 17.99 19.59 -16.78
CA TYR A 498 18.66 20.39 -15.78
C TYR A 498 20.08 20.76 -16.23
N ASN A 499 20.58 21.91 -15.77
CA ASN A 499 21.88 22.43 -16.14
C ASN A 499 22.97 21.94 -15.17
N VAL A 500 24.16 21.71 -15.71
CA VAL A 500 25.38 21.40 -14.94
C VAL A 500 26.53 22.26 -15.46
N LEU A 501 26.98 23.18 -14.64
CA LEU A 501 28.18 23.96 -14.89
C LEU A 501 29.39 23.19 -14.37
N ILE A 502 30.40 22.97 -15.20
CA ILE A 502 31.59 22.19 -14.84
C ILE A 502 32.84 23.01 -15.03
N LEU A 503 33.56 23.25 -13.94
CA LEU A 503 34.90 23.85 -13.95
C LEU A 503 35.93 22.73 -13.96
N LYS A 504 36.71 22.67 -15.07
CA LYS A 504 37.85 21.75 -15.23
C LYS A 504 39.05 22.51 -15.77
N GLY A 505 40.19 22.44 -15.06
CA GLY A 505 41.28 23.38 -15.32
C GLY A 505 40.81 24.82 -15.10
N LYS A 506 40.91 25.67 -16.11
CA LYS A 506 40.41 27.06 -16.10
C LYS A 506 39.14 27.26 -16.95
N LEU A 507 38.57 26.18 -17.50
CA LEU A 507 37.42 26.24 -18.40
C LEU A 507 36.16 25.88 -17.64
N ILE A 508 35.12 26.73 -17.74
CA ILE A 508 33.75 26.43 -17.31
C ILE A 508 32.96 26.02 -18.55
N THR A 509 32.33 24.85 -18.50
CA THR A 509 31.48 24.31 -19.57
C THR A 509 30.10 24.05 -19.07
N ASP A 510 29.10 24.34 -19.91
CA ASP A 510 27.68 24.06 -19.63
C ASP A 510 27.32 22.72 -20.24
N LYS A 511 26.63 21.86 -19.46
CA LYS A 511 26.08 20.61 -19.93
C LYS A 511 24.64 20.44 -19.46
N PHE A 512 23.75 20.11 -20.38
CA PHE A 512 22.41 19.76 -20.02
C PHE A 512 22.31 18.24 -19.84
N ARG A 513 21.64 17.83 -18.78
CA ARG A 513 21.31 16.43 -18.47
C ARG A 513 19.81 16.28 -18.33
N VAL A 514 19.32 15.06 -18.35
CA VAL A 514 17.89 14.73 -18.22
C VAL A 514 17.73 13.81 -17.03
N GLU A 515 16.71 14.07 -16.23
CA GLU A 515 16.23 13.19 -15.17
C GLU A 515 14.75 12.92 -15.34
N MET A 516 14.25 11.79 -14.76
CA MET A 516 12.82 11.52 -14.72
C MET A 516 12.21 12.13 -13.46
N SER A 517 11.21 12.99 -13.63
CA SER A 517 10.55 13.70 -12.53
C SER A 517 9.04 13.42 -12.53
N GLY A 518 8.40 13.50 -11.36
CA GLY A 518 6.95 13.39 -11.23
C GLY A 518 6.41 11.98 -11.46
N SER A 519 7.20 10.92 -11.21
CA SER A 519 6.70 9.55 -11.23
C SER A 519 5.71 9.32 -10.08
N ASP A 520 4.55 8.72 -10.40
CA ASP A 520 3.55 8.30 -9.41
C ASP A 520 3.41 6.77 -9.33
N LYS A 521 4.29 6.03 -10.01
CA LYS A 521 4.24 4.56 -10.08
C LYS A 521 4.20 3.94 -8.69
N GLY A 522 3.11 3.19 -8.41
CA GLY A 522 2.89 2.53 -7.13
C GLY A 522 2.44 3.45 -6.00
N LYS A 523 2.33 4.76 -6.23
CA LYS A 523 1.77 5.72 -5.27
C LYS A 523 0.24 5.66 -5.28
N LEU A 524 -0.38 6.02 -4.16
CA LEU A 524 -1.82 6.08 -3.99
C LEU A 524 -2.32 7.48 -4.35
N LEU A 525 -3.22 7.54 -5.34
CA LEU A 525 -3.83 8.77 -5.81
C LEU A 525 -5.33 8.75 -5.56
N PRO A 526 -5.92 9.85 -5.08
CA PRO A 526 -7.38 9.94 -4.97
C PRO A 526 -8.00 10.04 -6.37
N THR A 527 -9.16 9.46 -6.53
CA THR A 527 -10.00 9.67 -7.73
C THR A 527 -10.91 10.88 -7.52
N ASP A 528 -11.46 11.42 -8.58
CA ASP A 528 -12.44 12.52 -8.47
C ASP A 528 -13.62 12.16 -7.56
N ILE A 529 -14.12 10.92 -7.63
CA ILE A 529 -15.20 10.49 -6.74
C ILE A 529 -14.72 10.36 -5.28
N GLY A 530 -13.48 9.95 -5.07
CA GLY A 530 -12.86 9.92 -3.74
C GLY A 530 -12.76 11.32 -3.14
N ILE A 531 -12.35 12.32 -3.92
CA ILE A 531 -12.27 13.73 -3.51
C ILE A 531 -13.66 14.26 -3.16
N VAL A 532 -14.65 14.07 -4.05
CA VAL A 532 -16.03 14.54 -3.81
C VAL A 532 -16.65 13.92 -2.56
N VAL A 533 -16.46 12.63 -2.34
CA VAL A 533 -16.95 11.96 -1.13
C VAL A 533 -16.22 12.48 0.11
N ASN A 534 -14.91 12.66 0.04
CA ASN A 534 -14.13 13.23 1.14
C ASN A 534 -14.64 14.61 1.53
N ASP A 535 -14.78 15.51 0.57
CA ASP A 535 -15.20 16.90 0.82
C ASP A 535 -16.62 16.97 1.36
N PHE A 536 -17.53 16.18 0.80
CA PHE A 536 -18.89 16.06 1.32
C PHE A 536 -18.91 15.59 2.79
N LEU A 537 -18.10 14.58 3.12
CA LEU A 537 -18.03 14.07 4.49
C LEU A 537 -17.34 15.05 5.42
N MET A 538 -16.31 15.76 4.98
CA MET A 538 -15.64 16.80 5.76
C MET A 538 -16.58 17.97 6.09
N GLU A 539 -17.41 18.38 5.15
CA GLU A 539 -18.38 19.47 5.33
C GLU A 539 -19.53 19.08 6.27
N ASN A 540 -20.07 17.87 6.12
CA ASN A 540 -21.31 17.49 6.78
C ASN A 540 -21.11 16.60 8.02
N PHE A 541 -19.97 15.90 8.14
CA PHE A 541 -19.64 14.96 9.21
C PHE A 541 -18.20 15.15 9.72
N PRO A 542 -17.80 16.39 10.09
CA PRO A 542 -16.42 16.68 10.47
C PRO A 542 -15.92 15.84 11.65
N SER A 543 -16.80 15.49 12.60
CA SER A 543 -16.45 14.64 13.75
C SER A 543 -16.03 13.23 13.33
N ILE A 544 -16.73 12.61 12.36
CA ILE A 544 -16.40 11.28 11.85
C ILE A 544 -15.09 11.30 11.05
N MET A 545 -14.80 12.43 10.41
CA MET A 545 -13.60 12.62 9.60
C MET A 545 -12.38 13.04 10.43
N ASP A 546 -12.56 13.36 11.72
CA ASP A 546 -11.46 13.77 12.60
C ASP A 546 -10.53 12.60 12.94
N TYR A 547 -9.22 12.83 12.80
CA TYR A 547 -8.19 11.84 13.10
C TYR A 547 -8.19 11.45 14.58
N ASN A 548 -8.32 12.44 15.46
CA ASN A 548 -8.31 12.21 16.91
C ASN A 548 -9.55 11.44 17.36
N PHE A 549 -10.70 11.71 16.75
CA PHE A 549 -11.91 10.93 17.03
C PHE A 549 -11.72 9.46 16.71
N THR A 550 -11.20 9.15 15.52
CA THR A 550 -10.96 7.75 15.11
C THR A 550 -9.92 7.07 16.00
N ALA A 551 -8.84 7.75 16.34
CA ALA A 551 -7.83 7.24 17.27
C ALA A 551 -8.40 7.01 18.68
N LYS A 552 -9.23 7.93 19.19
CA LYS A 552 -9.91 7.79 20.48
C LYS A 552 -10.84 6.57 20.50
N VAL A 553 -11.65 6.38 19.48
CA VAL A 553 -12.54 5.22 19.36
C VAL A 553 -11.76 3.91 19.41
N GLU A 554 -10.57 3.84 18.76
CA GLU A 554 -9.72 2.66 18.87
C GLU A 554 -9.18 2.45 20.29
N GLN A 555 -8.86 3.52 21.01
CA GLN A 555 -8.47 3.45 22.43
C GLN A 555 -9.65 3.03 23.31
N ASP A 556 -10.86 3.52 23.04
CA ASP A 556 -12.06 3.13 23.78
C ASP A 556 -12.33 1.62 23.62
N PHE A 557 -12.14 1.06 22.43
CA PHE A 557 -12.21 -0.40 22.22
C PHE A 557 -11.13 -1.16 23.02
N ASP A 558 -9.92 -0.60 23.16
CA ASP A 558 -8.88 -1.18 23.99
C ASP A 558 -9.26 -1.13 25.48
N GLN A 559 -9.87 -0.03 25.94
CA GLN A 559 -10.38 0.09 27.33
C GLN A 559 -11.53 -0.88 27.61
N ILE A 560 -12.41 -1.13 26.62
CA ILE A 560 -13.46 -2.14 26.75
C ILE A 560 -12.83 -3.55 26.87
N ALA A 561 -11.80 -3.83 26.06
CA ALA A 561 -11.07 -5.10 26.14
C ALA A 561 -10.38 -5.30 27.50
N ASP A 562 -9.92 -4.22 28.12
CA ASP A 562 -9.34 -4.23 29.48
C ASP A 562 -10.42 -4.27 30.60
N GLY A 563 -11.70 -4.22 30.26
CA GLY A 563 -12.80 -4.16 31.25
C GLY A 563 -12.96 -2.82 31.97
N LYS A 564 -12.29 -1.76 31.47
CA LYS A 564 -12.30 -0.41 32.07
C LYS A 564 -13.47 0.46 31.60
N GLU A 565 -14.11 0.09 30.47
CA GLU A 565 -15.23 0.82 29.89
C GLU A 565 -16.36 -0.14 29.47
N GLN A 566 -17.61 0.36 29.52
CA GLN A 566 -18.78 -0.39 29.09
C GLN A 566 -19.15 -0.05 27.65
N TRP A 567 -19.11 -1.03 26.76
CA TRP A 567 -19.37 -0.83 25.34
C TRP A 567 -20.75 -0.23 25.02
N LYS A 568 -21.81 -0.62 25.76
CA LYS A 568 -23.16 -0.07 25.57
C LYS A 568 -23.26 1.39 25.91
N LYS A 569 -22.49 1.87 26.91
CA LYS A 569 -22.43 3.29 27.27
C LYS A 569 -21.76 4.07 26.16
N MET A 570 -20.57 3.64 25.74
CA MET A 570 -19.81 4.25 24.64
C MET A 570 -20.67 4.34 23.38
N MET A 571 -21.38 3.29 23.00
CA MET A 571 -22.26 3.25 21.84
C MET A 571 -23.43 4.22 21.93
N ARG A 572 -24.10 4.32 23.11
CA ARG A 572 -25.20 5.28 23.33
C ARG A 572 -24.73 6.73 23.23
N ASP A 573 -23.58 7.04 23.83
CA ASP A 573 -23.02 8.38 23.80
C ASP A 573 -22.68 8.78 22.35
N PHE A 574 -22.05 7.88 21.58
CA PHE A 574 -21.80 8.08 20.15
C PHE A 574 -23.09 8.29 19.34
N TYR A 575 -24.06 7.40 19.47
CA TYR A 575 -25.29 7.43 18.67
C TYR A 575 -26.13 8.68 18.90
N LYS A 576 -26.18 9.16 20.16
CA LYS A 576 -26.86 10.39 20.55
C LYS A 576 -26.34 11.63 19.83
N GLU A 577 -25.03 11.69 19.55
CA GLU A 577 -24.42 12.80 18.82
C GLU A 577 -24.50 12.61 17.31
N PHE A 578 -24.38 11.38 16.85
CA PHE A 578 -24.26 11.05 15.44
C PHE A 578 -25.59 11.09 14.68
N GLU A 579 -26.66 10.48 15.22
CA GLU A 579 -27.95 10.34 14.54
C GLU A 579 -28.61 11.67 14.17
N PRO A 580 -28.66 12.71 15.03
CA PRO A 580 -29.22 14.00 14.65
C PRO A 580 -28.51 14.66 13.47
N VAL A 581 -27.18 14.47 13.35
CA VAL A 581 -26.41 15.01 12.23
C VAL A 581 -26.77 14.30 10.92
N VAL A 582 -26.94 12.98 10.98
CA VAL A 582 -27.39 12.18 9.83
C VAL A 582 -28.77 12.63 9.35
N GLU A 583 -29.74 12.74 10.27
CA GLU A 583 -31.12 13.17 9.94
C GLU A 583 -31.14 14.58 9.37
N LYS A 584 -30.43 15.53 9.98
CA LYS A 584 -30.29 16.89 9.48
C LYS A 584 -29.74 16.89 8.06
N THR A 585 -28.65 16.16 7.81
CA THR A 585 -27.99 16.16 6.52
C THR A 585 -28.83 15.49 5.42
N ILE A 586 -29.50 14.38 5.73
CA ILE A 586 -30.34 13.69 4.72
C ILE A 586 -31.54 14.54 4.32
N ASN A 587 -32.12 15.32 5.25
CA ASN A 587 -33.30 16.15 5.05
C ASN A 587 -32.97 17.55 4.52
N ALA A 588 -31.73 18.02 4.60
CA ALA A 588 -31.32 19.30 4.06
C ALA A 588 -31.62 19.39 2.56
N ARG A 589 -32.18 20.49 2.09
CA ARG A 589 -32.30 20.78 0.65
C ARG A 589 -30.96 21.34 0.17
N SER A 590 -30.38 20.76 -0.85
CA SER A 590 -29.17 21.27 -1.51
C SER A 590 -29.60 21.82 -2.89
N GLU A 591 -29.24 23.06 -3.18
CA GLU A 591 -29.48 23.69 -4.48
C GLU A 591 -28.56 23.08 -5.55
N HIS A 592 -27.36 22.64 -5.17
CA HIS A 592 -26.39 21.98 -6.03
C HIS A 592 -26.06 20.57 -5.52
N LYS A 593 -25.75 19.66 -6.44
CA LYS A 593 -25.24 18.33 -6.08
C LYS A 593 -23.80 18.46 -5.59
N ALA A 594 -23.45 17.66 -4.60
CA ALA A 594 -22.07 17.61 -4.12
C ALA A 594 -21.09 17.30 -5.28
N GLY A 595 -19.98 18.02 -5.33
CA GLY A 595 -18.97 17.88 -6.38
C GLY A 595 -19.31 18.57 -7.71
N GLU A 596 -20.33 19.43 -7.77
CA GLU A 596 -20.56 20.30 -8.91
C GLU A 596 -19.77 21.60 -8.75
N ARG A 597 -18.91 21.92 -9.72
CA ARG A 597 -18.10 23.15 -9.75
C ARG A 597 -18.38 23.91 -11.04
N GLU A 598 -18.77 25.18 -10.91
CA GLU A 598 -18.90 26.08 -12.04
C GLU A 598 -17.51 26.56 -12.48
N LEU A 599 -17.18 26.37 -13.75
CA LEU A 599 -15.92 26.78 -14.34
C LEU A 599 -15.98 28.19 -14.96
N GLY A 600 -17.20 28.68 -15.22
CA GLY A 600 -17.45 29.95 -15.87
C GLY A 600 -18.51 29.83 -16.96
N LYS A 601 -18.48 30.72 -17.95
CA LYS A 601 -19.45 30.74 -19.06
C LYS A 601 -18.76 30.48 -20.39
N ASP A 602 -19.37 29.63 -21.22
CA ASP A 602 -18.94 29.45 -22.63
C ASP A 602 -18.93 30.79 -23.37
N PRO A 603 -17.81 31.26 -23.92
CA PRO A 603 -17.71 32.55 -24.61
C PRO A 603 -18.67 32.68 -25.77
N ARG A 604 -19.03 31.58 -26.46
CA ARG A 604 -19.87 31.53 -27.64
C ARG A 604 -21.36 31.55 -27.29
N THR A 605 -21.80 30.68 -26.39
CA THR A 605 -23.22 30.51 -26.06
C THR A 605 -23.66 31.29 -24.84
N LYS A 606 -22.72 31.83 -24.04
CA LYS A 606 -22.94 32.51 -22.75
C LYS A 606 -23.58 31.61 -21.67
N LYS A 607 -23.74 30.32 -21.96
CA LYS A 607 -24.27 29.34 -21.02
C LYS A 607 -23.22 28.97 -19.96
N PRO A 608 -23.63 28.67 -18.72
CA PRO A 608 -22.72 28.25 -17.68
C PRO A 608 -22.08 26.88 -17.99
N VAL A 609 -20.84 26.69 -17.59
CA VAL A 609 -20.05 25.45 -17.76
C VAL A 609 -19.74 24.88 -16.39
N PHE A 610 -20.12 23.64 -16.18
CA PHE A 610 -19.93 22.93 -14.93
C PHE A 610 -19.07 21.67 -15.15
N VAL A 611 -18.27 21.30 -14.14
CA VAL A 611 -17.74 19.95 -14.01
C VAL A 611 -18.42 19.27 -12.84
N LYS A 612 -18.82 18.01 -13.00
CA LYS A 612 -19.54 17.24 -11.99
C LYS A 612 -19.48 15.74 -12.18
N ILE A 613 -19.86 14.99 -11.15
CA ILE A 613 -19.98 13.54 -11.25
C ILE A 613 -21.27 13.17 -11.98
N GLY A 614 -21.14 12.59 -13.17
CA GLY A 614 -22.23 12.02 -13.93
C GLY A 614 -22.50 10.54 -13.59
N ARG A 615 -23.50 9.95 -14.28
CA ARG A 615 -23.86 8.53 -14.08
C ARG A 615 -22.68 7.57 -14.31
N PHE A 616 -21.83 7.87 -15.28
CA PHE A 616 -20.74 7.01 -15.74
C PHE A 616 -19.33 7.56 -15.42
N GLY A 617 -19.23 8.54 -14.52
CA GLY A 617 -17.99 9.18 -14.13
C GLY A 617 -18.04 10.70 -14.28
N PRO A 618 -16.89 11.38 -14.08
CA PRO A 618 -16.80 12.83 -14.21
C PRO A 618 -17.18 13.33 -15.60
N VAL A 619 -17.93 14.43 -15.69
CA VAL A 619 -18.37 15.04 -16.93
C VAL A 619 -18.29 16.57 -16.84
N VAL A 620 -18.03 17.20 -17.97
CA VAL A 620 -18.26 18.64 -18.16
C VAL A 620 -19.63 18.82 -18.79
N GLN A 621 -20.38 19.81 -18.32
CA GLN A 621 -21.69 20.17 -18.81
C GLN A 621 -21.73 21.63 -19.27
N ILE A 622 -22.28 21.92 -20.42
CA ILE A 622 -22.61 23.28 -20.86
C ILE A 622 -24.13 23.46 -20.83
N GLY A 623 -24.59 24.51 -20.15
CA GLY A 623 -25.98 24.83 -19.94
C GLY A 623 -26.64 24.09 -18.78
N THR A 624 -27.88 24.47 -18.46
CA THR A 624 -28.70 23.92 -17.38
C THR A 624 -29.93 23.19 -17.93
N ALA A 625 -30.66 22.49 -17.04
CA ALA A 625 -31.93 21.86 -17.43
C ALA A 625 -33.04 22.87 -17.77
N ASP A 626 -32.91 24.11 -17.30
CA ASP A 626 -33.87 25.19 -17.49
C ASP A 626 -33.62 25.95 -18.80
N ASP A 627 -32.55 25.68 -19.50
CA ASP A 627 -32.25 26.27 -20.79
C ASP A 627 -33.21 25.72 -21.89
N LYS A 628 -33.50 26.53 -22.89
CA LYS A 628 -34.34 26.12 -24.04
C LYS A 628 -33.76 24.90 -24.77
N ASP A 629 -32.44 24.82 -24.85
CA ASP A 629 -31.75 23.71 -25.48
C ASP A 629 -31.26 22.74 -24.37
N LYS A 630 -31.27 21.44 -24.66
CA LYS A 630 -30.75 20.42 -23.75
C LYS A 630 -29.29 20.68 -23.45
N PRO A 631 -28.87 20.49 -22.17
CA PRO A 631 -27.46 20.58 -21.78
C PRO A 631 -26.60 19.64 -22.63
N GLN A 632 -25.40 20.11 -22.98
CA GLN A 632 -24.37 19.28 -23.62
C GLN A 632 -23.45 18.69 -22.58
N PHE A 633 -22.95 17.46 -22.82
CA PHE A 633 -22.07 16.75 -21.91
C PHE A 633 -20.83 16.22 -22.64
N ALA A 634 -19.67 16.36 -22.01
CA ALA A 634 -18.43 15.72 -22.44
C ALA A 634 -17.82 14.95 -21.25
N HIS A 635 -17.30 13.75 -21.51
CA HIS A 635 -16.61 12.98 -20.48
C HIS A 635 -15.27 13.62 -20.13
N LEU A 636 -14.94 13.67 -18.84
CA LEU A 636 -13.63 14.08 -18.38
C LEU A 636 -12.64 12.91 -18.56
N PRO A 637 -11.53 13.09 -19.31
CA PRO A 637 -10.48 12.10 -19.42
C PRO A 637 -9.84 11.79 -18.06
N LYS A 638 -9.30 10.58 -17.88
CA LYS A 638 -8.70 10.14 -16.62
C LYS A 638 -7.46 10.94 -16.20
N GLU A 639 -6.81 11.55 -17.19
CA GLU A 639 -5.62 12.41 -17.02
C GLU A 639 -5.97 13.81 -16.51
N MET A 640 -7.25 14.17 -16.53
CA MET A 640 -7.76 15.46 -16.05
C MET A 640 -8.54 15.24 -14.75
N SER A 641 -8.36 16.13 -13.79
CA SER A 641 -9.09 16.12 -12.52
C SER A 641 -10.20 17.17 -12.53
N MET A 642 -11.34 16.84 -11.93
CA MET A 642 -12.43 17.79 -11.68
C MET A 642 -11.96 18.98 -10.84
N GLU A 643 -10.96 18.79 -9.98
CA GLU A 643 -10.47 19.83 -9.08
C GLU A 643 -9.65 20.90 -9.81
N THR A 644 -8.87 20.51 -10.81
CA THR A 644 -7.87 21.38 -11.47
C THR A 644 -8.24 21.82 -12.89
N ILE A 645 -9.26 21.20 -13.52
CA ILE A 645 -9.65 21.55 -14.88
C ILE A 645 -10.04 23.02 -15.00
N THR A 646 -9.50 23.71 -16.02
CA THR A 646 -9.86 25.09 -16.36
C THR A 646 -11.04 25.15 -17.34
N LEU A 647 -11.67 26.35 -17.49
CA LEU A 647 -12.74 26.57 -18.46
C LEU A 647 -12.27 26.25 -19.88
N GLU A 648 -11.06 26.69 -20.26
CA GLU A 648 -10.49 26.48 -21.59
C GLU A 648 -10.33 25.00 -21.89
N GLN A 649 -9.75 24.25 -20.95
CA GLN A 649 -9.58 22.80 -21.08
C GLN A 649 -10.92 22.08 -21.17
N ALA A 650 -11.91 22.50 -20.38
CA ALA A 650 -13.25 21.95 -20.40
C ALA A 650 -13.95 22.16 -21.75
N LEU A 651 -13.83 23.35 -22.35
CA LEU A 651 -14.40 23.67 -23.66
C LEU A 651 -13.73 22.88 -24.80
N GLU A 652 -12.45 22.58 -24.70
CA GLU A 652 -11.74 21.74 -25.67
C GLU A 652 -12.37 20.33 -25.78
N LEU A 653 -12.91 19.77 -24.70
CA LEU A 653 -13.53 18.45 -24.70
C LEU A 653 -14.79 18.38 -25.61
N PHE A 654 -15.45 19.51 -25.83
CA PHE A 654 -16.64 19.58 -26.71
C PHE A 654 -16.28 19.66 -28.20
N LYS A 655 -15.01 19.76 -28.56
CA LYS A 655 -14.54 19.59 -29.94
C LYS A 655 -14.56 18.13 -30.40
N LEU A 656 -14.80 17.18 -29.50
CA LEU A 656 -15.01 15.78 -29.80
C LEU A 656 -16.54 15.45 -29.84
N PRO A 657 -17.01 14.52 -30.71
CA PRO A 657 -16.24 13.82 -31.73
C PRO A 657 -15.86 14.72 -32.91
N ARG A 658 -14.68 14.49 -33.50
CA ARG A 658 -14.24 15.19 -34.71
C ARG A 658 -13.86 14.22 -35.82
N MET A 659 -14.11 14.59 -37.07
CA MET A 659 -13.66 13.84 -38.24
C MET A 659 -12.16 14.08 -38.44
N LEU A 660 -11.38 13.01 -38.57
CA LEU A 660 -9.94 13.05 -38.84
C LEU A 660 -9.63 13.05 -40.32
N GLY A 661 -10.51 12.41 -41.13
CA GLY A 661 -10.37 12.22 -42.57
C GLY A 661 -11.12 10.97 -43.02
N GLU A 662 -10.76 10.45 -44.18
CA GLU A 662 -11.31 9.21 -44.76
C GLU A 662 -10.21 8.14 -44.88
N TYR A 663 -10.60 6.91 -44.65
CA TYR A 663 -9.76 5.72 -44.85
C TYR A 663 -10.59 4.61 -45.46
N GLU A 664 -10.11 4.00 -46.55
CA GLU A 664 -10.84 2.98 -47.31
C GLU A 664 -12.22 3.43 -47.82
N GLY A 665 -12.40 4.74 -48.07
CA GLY A 665 -13.69 5.32 -48.54
C GLY A 665 -14.73 5.54 -47.44
N GLU A 666 -14.35 5.31 -46.18
CA GLU A 666 -15.22 5.52 -45.02
C GLU A 666 -14.65 6.59 -44.08
N PRO A 667 -15.51 7.38 -43.41
CA PRO A 667 -15.07 8.43 -42.50
C PRO A 667 -14.42 7.84 -41.25
N VAL A 668 -13.30 8.43 -40.86
CA VAL A 668 -12.60 8.14 -39.58
C VAL A 668 -12.90 9.25 -38.61
N THR A 669 -13.54 8.93 -37.49
CA THR A 669 -13.86 9.90 -36.45
C THR A 669 -13.17 9.52 -35.14
N ILE A 670 -12.73 10.53 -34.38
CA ILE A 670 -12.23 10.36 -33.02
C ILE A 670 -13.22 10.95 -32.03
N GLY A 671 -13.49 10.21 -30.97
CA GLY A 671 -14.42 10.63 -29.93
C GLY A 671 -13.96 10.14 -28.54
N SER A 672 -14.70 10.53 -27.53
CA SER A 672 -14.54 10.03 -26.17
C SER A 672 -15.84 9.42 -25.67
N GLY A 673 -15.77 8.26 -25.04
CA GLY A 673 -16.93 7.52 -24.54
C GLY A 673 -16.68 6.89 -23.17
N ARG A 674 -17.63 6.06 -22.73
CA ARG A 674 -17.60 5.38 -21.42
C ARG A 674 -16.31 4.62 -21.11
N PHE A 675 -15.65 4.08 -22.14
CA PHE A 675 -14.43 3.29 -22.03
C PHE A 675 -13.16 4.08 -22.38
N GLY A 676 -13.27 5.41 -22.49
CA GLY A 676 -12.18 6.32 -22.85
C GLY A 676 -12.24 6.78 -24.31
N PRO A 677 -11.16 7.44 -24.79
CA PRO A 677 -11.08 7.90 -26.17
C PRO A 677 -11.03 6.74 -27.17
N TYR A 678 -11.64 6.92 -28.31
CA TYR A 678 -11.72 5.91 -29.37
C TYR A 678 -11.63 6.53 -30.76
N VAL A 679 -11.13 5.75 -31.72
CA VAL A 679 -11.31 5.95 -33.14
C VAL A 679 -12.47 5.08 -33.60
N TYR A 680 -13.40 5.67 -34.36
CA TYR A 680 -14.52 4.97 -35.01
C TYR A 680 -14.30 4.96 -36.50
N HIS A 681 -14.35 3.77 -37.12
CA HIS A 681 -14.22 3.56 -38.56
C HIS A 681 -14.99 2.32 -38.98
N ALA A 682 -15.76 2.40 -40.06
CA ALA A 682 -16.49 1.29 -40.69
C ALA A 682 -17.28 0.42 -39.68
N GLY A 683 -18.03 1.05 -38.77
CA GLY A 683 -18.84 0.36 -37.75
C GLY A 683 -18.07 -0.17 -36.53
N LYS A 684 -16.74 0.00 -36.46
CA LYS A 684 -15.90 -0.53 -35.37
C LYS A 684 -15.29 0.60 -34.54
N TYR A 685 -15.26 0.36 -33.23
CA TYR A 685 -14.59 1.22 -32.25
C TYR A 685 -13.20 0.66 -31.89
N THR A 686 -12.19 1.49 -31.95
CA THR A 686 -10.83 1.16 -31.55
C THR A 686 -10.39 2.12 -30.44
N SER A 687 -10.12 1.59 -29.23
CA SER A 687 -9.65 2.41 -28.11
C SER A 687 -8.26 2.96 -28.40
N LEU A 688 -8.03 4.22 -28.04
CA LEU A 688 -6.70 4.82 -28.13
C LEU A 688 -5.74 4.19 -27.10
N PRO A 689 -4.44 4.24 -27.37
CA PRO A 689 -3.41 3.99 -26.35
C PRO A 689 -3.62 4.91 -25.13
N LYS A 690 -3.23 4.44 -23.94
CA LYS A 690 -3.45 5.17 -22.68
C LYS A 690 -2.83 6.56 -22.66
N ASP A 691 -1.72 6.74 -23.35
CA ASP A 691 -0.94 7.99 -23.38
C ASP A 691 -1.27 8.88 -24.58
N ALA A 692 -2.28 8.53 -25.38
CA ALA A 692 -2.63 9.27 -26.60
C ALA A 692 -3.59 10.43 -26.29
N ASN A 693 -3.19 11.63 -26.71
CA ASN A 693 -4.08 12.81 -26.63
C ASN A 693 -5.08 12.83 -27.81
N PRO A 694 -6.40 12.64 -27.55
CA PRO A 694 -7.40 12.59 -28.63
C PRO A 694 -7.55 13.91 -29.39
N LEU A 695 -7.18 15.04 -28.80
CA LEU A 695 -7.26 16.35 -29.47
C LEU A 695 -6.10 16.58 -30.44
N ALA A 696 -4.94 15.94 -30.19
CA ALA A 696 -3.77 16.01 -31.06
C ALA A 696 -3.66 14.85 -32.06
N PHE A 697 -4.55 13.83 -31.97
CA PHE A 697 -4.52 12.62 -32.77
C PHE A 697 -4.81 12.90 -34.26
N THR A 698 -3.96 12.40 -35.14
CA THR A 698 -4.06 12.65 -36.58
C THR A 698 -4.72 11.48 -37.32
N ILE A 699 -5.08 11.68 -38.60
CA ILE A 699 -5.58 10.59 -39.45
C ILE A 699 -4.53 9.49 -39.62
N VAL A 700 -3.24 9.85 -39.69
CA VAL A 700 -2.13 8.89 -39.84
C VAL A 700 -2.04 7.98 -38.61
N ASP A 701 -2.17 8.55 -37.41
CA ASP A 701 -2.16 7.80 -36.16
C ASP A 701 -3.38 6.86 -36.07
N ALA A 702 -4.55 7.36 -36.51
CA ALA A 702 -5.77 6.58 -36.52
C ALA A 702 -5.70 5.37 -37.46
N VAL A 703 -5.21 5.56 -38.69
CA VAL A 703 -5.02 4.47 -39.66
C VAL A 703 -4.07 3.43 -39.11
N LYS A 704 -2.92 3.85 -38.59
CA LYS A 704 -1.96 2.96 -37.96
C LYS A 704 -2.59 2.12 -36.84
N LEU A 705 -3.36 2.77 -35.97
CA LEU A 705 -4.04 2.11 -34.85
C LEU A 705 -5.09 1.09 -35.33
N ILE A 706 -5.86 1.44 -36.39
CA ILE A 706 -6.84 0.53 -36.99
C ILE A 706 -6.15 -0.70 -37.57
N ASP A 707 -5.06 -0.50 -38.31
CA ASP A 707 -4.33 -1.59 -38.94
C ASP A 707 -3.63 -2.51 -37.92
N GLU A 708 -3.02 -1.94 -36.91
CA GLU A 708 -2.45 -2.71 -35.79
C GLU A 708 -3.50 -3.59 -35.10
N LYS A 709 -4.71 -3.06 -34.90
CA LYS A 709 -5.81 -3.82 -34.30
C LYS A 709 -6.29 -4.93 -35.23
N ARG A 710 -6.42 -4.67 -36.54
CA ARG A 710 -6.80 -5.67 -37.54
C ARG A 710 -5.76 -6.80 -37.60
N GLN A 711 -4.46 -6.47 -37.61
CA GLN A 711 -3.39 -7.45 -37.58
C GLN A 711 -3.42 -8.29 -36.28
N ALA A 712 -3.65 -7.64 -35.13
CA ALA A 712 -3.78 -8.33 -33.86
C ALA A 712 -5.02 -9.25 -33.81
N GLU A 713 -6.13 -8.88 -34.45
CA GLU A 713 -7.31 -9.73 -34.58
C GLU A 713 -7.03 -10.96 -35.47
N VAL A 714 -6.34 -10.78 -36.60
CA VAL A 714 -5.92 -11.88 -37.48
C VAL A 714 -4.97 -12.85 -36.74
N GLN A 715 -4.01 -12.31 -35.96
CA GLN A 715 -3.06 -13.12 -35.17
C GLN A 715 -3.72 -13.88 -34.01
N LYS A 716 -4.89 -13.46 -33.56
CA LYS A 716 -5.67 -14.19 -32.56
C LYS A 716 -6.30 -15.47 -33.11
N HIS A 717 -6.65 -15.51 -34.39
CA HIS A 717 -7.18 -16.70 -35.04
C HIS A 717 -6.06 -17.64 -35.43
N ILE A 718 -5.96 -18.78 -34.75
CA ILE A 718 -4.94 -19.80 -35.05
C ILE A 718 -5.43 -20.75 -36.14
N LYS A 719 -6.67 -21.22 -36.04
CA LYS A 719 -7.28 -22.16 -36.97
C LYS A 719 -8.80 -22.10 -36.94
N THR A 720 -9.44 -22.18 -38.08
CA THR A 720 -10.86 -22.45 -38.29
C THR A 720 -11.03 -23.81 -38.98
N PHE A 721 -12.19 -24.44 -38.83
CA PHE A 721 -12.45 -25.78 -39.35
C PHE A 721 -13.55 -25.69 -40.43
N GLU A 722 -13.30 -26.29 -41.59
CA GLU A 722 -14.27 -26.31 -42.70
C GLU A 722 -15.45 -27.23 -42.38
N GLU A 723 -15.25 -28.25 -41.53
CA GLU A 723 -16.26 -29.20 -41.07
C GLU A 723 -17.34 -28.53 -40.20
N ASP A 724 -16.97 -27.57 -39.39
CA ASP A 724 -17.90 -26.76 -38.59
C ASP A 724 -17.30 -25.37 -38.34
N PRO A 725 -17.80 -24.30 -39.05
CA PRO A 725 -17.32 -22.94 -38.90
C PRO A 725 -17.51 -22.34 -37.52
N LYS A 726 -18.28 -23.00 -36.64
CA LYS A 726 -18.44 -22.57 -35.23
C LYS A 726 -17.29 -22.99 -34.34
N LEU A 727 -16.41 -23.86 -34.84
CA LEU A 727 -15.23 -24.31 -34.12
C LEU A 727 -14.01 -23.52 -34.57
N GLU A 728 -13.38 -22.86 -33.66
CA GLU A 728 -12.17 -22.06 -33.90
C GLU A 728 -11.13 -22.30 -32.81
N ILE A 729 -9.85 -22.21 -33.17
CA ILE A 729 -8.77 -22.12 -32.20
C ILE A 729 -8.26 -20.69 -32.18
N MET A 730 -8.30 -20.11 -31.00
CA MET A 730 -7.91 -18.73 -30.75
C MET A 730 -6.69 -18.65 -29.86
N ASN A 731 -5.89 -17.59 -29.99
CA ASN A 731 -4.80 -17.28 -29.12
C ASN A 731 -5.23 -16.27 -28.04
N GLY A 732 -5.09 -16.62 -26.77
CA GLY A 732 -5.46 -15.79 -25.64
C GLY A 732 -4.28 -15.41 -24.75
N ARG A 733 -4.52 -14.61 -23.72
CA ARG A 733 -3.51 -14.16 -22.76
C ARG A 733 -2.77 -15.31 -22.07
N TYR A 734 -3.40 -16.47 -21.95
CA TYR A 734 -2.86 -17.67 -21.26
C TYR A 734 -2.51 -18.81 -22.24
N GLY A 735 -2.39 -18.49 -23.53
CA GLY A 735 -2.11 -19.44 -24.61
C GLY A 735 -3.36 -19.82 -25.43
N PRO A 736 -3.21 -20.76 -26.36
CA PRO A 736 -4.30 -21.21 -27.24
C PRO A 736 -5.49 -21.79 -26.48
N TYR A 737 -6.70 -21.48 -26.95
CA TYR A 737 -7.95 -22.02 -26.45
C TYR A 737 -8.94 -22.28 -27.59
N ILE A 738 -9.93 -23.13 -27.33
CA ILE A 738 -10.94 -23.51 -28.32
C ILE A 738 -12.18 -22.66 -28.10
N VAL A 739 -12.74 -22.13 -29.17
CA VAL A 739 -14.05 -21.49 -29.21
C VAL A 739 -15.02 -22.39 -29.97
N TYR A 740 -16.15 -22.72 -29.36
CA TYR A 740 -17.19 -23.49 -30.03
C TYR A 740 -18.56 -22.95 -29.67
N ASP A 741 -19.35 -22.59 -30.69
CA ASP A 741 -20.69 -21.97 -30.57
C ASP A 741 -20.71 -20.80 -29.56
N GLY A 742 -19.67 -19.94 -29.63
CA GLY A 742 -19.52 -18.75 -28.80
C GLY A 742 -19.05 -19.01 -27.35
N LYS A 743 -18.74 -20.26 -26.99
CA LYS A 743 -18.20 -20.64 -25.66
C LYS A 743 -16.72 -20.95 -25.72
N ASN A 744 -15.99 -20.52 -24.71
CA ASN A 744 -14.55 -20.74 -24.62
C ASN A 744 -14.22 -21.99 -23.81
N TYR A 745 -13.39 -22.88 -24.36
CA TYR A 745 -12.91 -24.11 -23.75
C TYR A 745 -11.39 -24.07 -23.60
N ARG A 746 -10.95 -24.43 -22.42
CA ARG A 746 -9.51 -24.39 -22.11
C ARG A 746 -8.80 -25.56 -22.82
N MET A 747 -7.77 -25.23 -23.61
CA MET A 747 -6.93 -26.24 -24.23
C MET A 747 -5.89 -26.77 -23.22
N PRO A 748 -5.66 -28.10 -23.15
CA PRO A 748 -4.56 -28.66 -22.36
C PRO A 748 -3.20 -28.15 -22.81
N LYS A 749 -2.30 -27.88 -21.88
CA LYS A 749 -0.96 -27.34 -22.18
C LYS A 749 -0.16 -28.20 -23.18
N SER A 750 -0.34 -29.51 -23.12
CA SER A 750 0.30 -30.44 -24.05
C SER A 750 -0.12 -30.29 -25.53
N MET A 751 -1.18 -29.54 -25.79
CA MET A 751 -1.69 -29.29 -27.15
C MET A 751 -1.32 -27.88 -27.66
N HIS A 752 -0.77 -27.00 -26.80
CA HIS A 752 -0.48 -25.60 -27.17
C HIS A 752 0.50 -25.49 -28.35
N ASP A 753 1.59 -26.25 -28.33
CA ASP A 753 2.65 -26.15 -29.35
C ASP A 753 2.20 -26.66 -30.75
N ARG A 754 1.16 -27.50 -30.77
CA ARG A 754 0.58 -28.05 -32.02
C ARG A 754 -0.82 -27.52 -32.32
N ALA A 755 -1.23 -26.38 -31.73
CA ALA A 755 -2.57 -25.81 -31.89
C ALA A 755 -3.00 -25.66 -33.38
N LYS A 756 -2.10 -25.28 -34.28
CA LYS A 756 -2.37 -25.19 -35.71
C LYS A 756 -2.63 -26.54 -36.41
N GLN A 757 -2.13 -27.63 -35.82
CA GLN A 757 -2.17 -29.00 -36.42
C GLN A 757 -3.33 -29.84 -35.88
N LEU A 758 -4.04 -29.36 -34.83
CA LEU A 758 -5.15 -30.08 -34.23
C LEU A 758 -6.26 -30.36 -35.24
N THR A 759 -6.83 -31.56 -35.19
CA THR A 759 -7.97 -31.97 -35.98
C THR A 759 -9.30 -31.57 -35.32
N TYR A 760 -10.37 -31.57 -36.09
CA TYR A 760 -11.73 -31.35 -35.60
C TYR A 760 -12.07 -32.29 -34.44
N ASP A 761 -11.83 -33.59 -34.60
CA ASP A 761 -12.10 -34.63 -33.59
C ASP A 761 -11.29 -34.43 -32.30
N GLU A 762 -10.05 -33.96 -32.39
CA GLU A 762 -9.23 -33.67 -31.20
C GLU A 762 -9.80 -32.50 -30.40
N CYS A 763 -10.28 -31.47 -31.10
CA CYS A 763 -10.93 -30.33 -30.47
C CYS A 763 -12.28 -30.72 -29.81
N MET A 764 -13.09 -31.51 -30.52
CA MET A 764 -14.38 -32.00 -29.98
C MET A 764 -14.20 -32.90 -28.76
N LYS A 765 -13.12 -33.69 -28.69
CA LYS A 765 -12.76 -34.46 -27.50
C LYS A 765 -12.43 -33.57 -26.27
N VAL A 766 -11.90 -32.38 -26.50
CA VAL A 766 -11.63 -31.42 -25.41
C VAL A 766 -12.91 -30.72 -24.96
N ILE A 767 -13.81 -30.45 -25.87
CA ILE A 767 -15.12 -29.80 -25.60
C ILE A 767 -16.06 -30.71 -24.81
N ASN A 768 -16.05 -32.00 -25.15
CA ASN A 768 -16.94 -33.02 -24.54
C ASN A 768 -16.42 -33.63 -23.22
N LYS A 769 -15.25 -33.17 -22.75
CA LYS A 769 -14.67 -33.52 -21.44
C LYS A 769 -15.04 -32.48 -20.39
#